data_69004c1e5415d5c59aece7a087d70615
#
_entry.id   69004c1e5415d5c59aece7a087d70615
#
_cell.length_a   1.000
_cell.length_b   1.000
_cell.length_c   1.000
_cell.angle_alpha   90.00
_cell.angle_beta   90.00
_cell.angle_gamma   90.00
#
_symmetry.space_group_name_H-M   'P 1'
#
loop_
_entity.id
_entity.type
_entity.pdbx_description
1 polymer ?
#
loop_
_entity_poly.entity_id
_entity_poly.type
_entity_poly.pdbx_seq_one_letter_code
_entity_poly.pdbx_strand_id
1 'polypeptide(L)'
;MRTCIDNRKRKVFNDIKHLSTKAVLLIIFLSLLPALQVMAMETPDETQQKSTIRVQGRVLDEFNQPLPGVSILAVKSTKGVITDIDGNYSIEVAPDEKLEFSYIGYQKNVVLVNGRKDIPIKMEPLTSELKEVTVVGYGTQRKASVIGAITGLPVGKINRSVNKLSNVLAGQMAGVVAVQRSGEPGEGSDFWIRGVSTFGANNRPLVLVDGIERDLNLVDPEDIETFSILKDATATAIYGVRGANGVVLITTRKGKEGSKPVISARAEFSILQPTKMPKMANAQEFMEMYNFAYADNKNGEEFYSPEAMAKYLNGSDPDLYPNINWMDEIYKNSTTSERVNINVTGGSEKVKYYVAGSYYKENGVFRPDKGLGYNPASSSNLDINLFKNTVLNINLSNQYDVKKQPNNNASLWIYTFKTIPIAIPKKYSDGTVARPTIGDNPYNLLNLNGYNELFTNNAQSLIGLTQDFSPWIKGLKANIKFSWDAYNYAHLNRSKNPSTYYATGRNEDGNLMYTKNNDGNDYLVLYKDNKGNRTTYLEASLTYENLFANAHRVGGLFLFNMREKTDNFPDSYIMSLPYRNQGIAGRVTYSYKDRYFIEGNFGYNGSENFAPKKRFGFFPSAAIGYMISNEAFWEPISHIVSVLKFKGSYGIIGNDQIGGNRRFAFNSEMADVNGYTFGTTGGNPISGIGTGYPGNPYVSWEEAKKMNIGVELELYNSLKLNVDYFHERRSGIFIERGAVPSVVGVNVNPYLNLGEMENKGVDASLEYYKTINKDWNISVRGNFTYNRNKKLYDDQPSANYPYKDVIGKPWNQQFGYIALGYFRTESEIQNSPKQIGNPRVGDLKYKDINGDGIVDTDDYVAIGRTAIPEINYGFGANISYKDFDVAFFFQGIGNVTGFIGGETIDMSDTNQLFSNVYQDVALNYWRPDRPNAKYPRLAISGSENNKAPSTHNQVDKSFMRLKSAEIGYTLPKEVCHKMGISLVRFYVSGTNLLTFSKFKLWDPEIDNSQG
;
A
#
# COMPACT_ATOMS: atom_id res chain seq x y z
N MET A 1 -4.32 45.29 33.69
CA MET A 1 -3.30 45.26 32.60
C MET A 1 -3.10 43.88 31.97
N ARG A 2 -3.42 42.76 32.64
CA ARG A 2 -3.35 41.38 32.06
C ARG A 2 -4.50 41.04 31.11
N THR A 3 -5.70 41.56 31.32
CA THR A 3 -6.91 41.28 30.48
C THR A 3 -6.86 41.95 29.10
N CYS A 4 -6.09 43.03 28.93
CA CYS A 4 -5.98 43.73 27.64
C CYS A 4 -4.98 43.05 26.66
N ILE A 5 -4.04 42.27 27.18
CA ILE A 5 -2.99 41.60 26.40
C ILE A 5 -3.54 40.30 25.80
N ASP A 6 -4.44 39.61 26.50
CA ASP A 6 -5.05 38.36 26.01
C ASP A 6 -6.06 38.61 24.90
N ASN A 7 -6.80 39.71 24.92
CA ASN A 7 -7.72 40.02 23.84
C ASN A 7 -7.01 40.47 22.53
N ARG A 8 -5.84 41.08 22.63
CA ARG A 8 -5.01 41.44 21.47
C ARG A 8 -4.37 40.19 20.83
N LYS A 9 -3.92 39.23 21.63
CA LYS A 9 -3.35 37.96 21.09
C LYS A 9 -4.41 37.08 20.44
N ARG A 10 -5.62 36.99 20.96
CA ARG A 10 -6.74 36.27 20.34
C ARG A 10 -7.19 36.92 19.03
N LYS A 11 -7.19 38.25 18.92
CA LYS A 11 -7.54 38.94 17.69
C LYS A 11 -6.49 38.78 16.61
N VAL A 12 -5.21 38.86 16.94
CA VAL A 12 -4.09 38.62 16.02
C VAL A 12 -4.04 37.17 15.57
N PHE A 13 -4.37 36.20 16.44
CA PHE A 13 -4.39 34.80 16.07
C PHE A 13 -5.59 34.42 15.15
N ASN A 14 -6.74 35.06 15.35
CA ASN A 14 -7.88 34.91 14.44
C ASN A 14 -7.66 35.64 13.12
N ASP A 15 -7.02 36.81 13.13
CA ASP A 15 -6.69 37.56 11.91
C ASP A 15 -5.64 36.82 11.07
N ILE A 16 -4.69 36.09 11.66
CA ILE A 16 -3.72 35.24 10.95
C ILE A 16 -4.41 33.99 10.35
N LYS A 17 -5.38 33.40 11.06
CA LYS A 17 -6.20 32.30 10.47
C LYS A 17 -7.05 32.76 9.29
N HIS A 18 -7.64 33.94 9.36
CA HIS A 18 -8.38 34.52 8.24
C HIS A 18 -7.48 35.05 7.11
N LEU A 19 -6.24 35.46 7.40
CA LEU A 19 -5.29 35.87 6.39
C LEU A 19 -4.73 34.68 5.61
N SER A 20 -4.46 33.54 6.25
CA SER A 20 -3.99 32.34 5.57
C SER A 20 -5.05 31.75 4.64
N THR A 21 -6.31 31.73 5.07
CA THR A 21 -7.44 31.24 4.25
C THR A 21 -7.74 32.20 3.10
N LYS A 22 -7.65 33.53 3.34
CA LYS A 22 -7.82 34.55 2.30
C LYS A 22 -6.64 34.59 1.33
N ALA A 23 -5.43 34.36 1.78
CA ALA A 23 -4.25 34.28 0.91
C ALA A 23 -4.28 33.05 -0.01
N VAL A 24 -4.70 31.89 0.50
CA VAL A 24 -4.89 30.67 -0.30
C VAL A 24 -6.05 30.86 -1.28
N LEU A 25 -7.16 31.48 -0.88
CA LEU A 25 -8.27 31.81 -1.78
C LEU A 25 -7.86 32.88 -2.79
N LEU A 26 -7.01 33.85 -2.44
CA LEU A 26 -6.49 34.87 -3.36
C LEU A 26 -5.52 34.28 -4.37
N ILE A 27 -4.69 33.32 -3.98
CA ILE A 27 -3.80 32.59 -4.91
C ILE A 27 -4.60 31.72 -5.87
N ILE A 28 -5.67 31.07 -5.41
CA ILE A 28 -6.60 30.32 -6.23
C ILE A 28 -7.39 31.28 -7.16
N PHE A 29 -7.79 32.46 -6.66
CA PHE A 29 -8.50 33.47 -7.46
C PHE A 29 -7.59 34.15 -8.47
N LEU A 30 -6.33 34.43 -8.14
CA LEU A 30 -5.33 34.97 -9.05
C LEU A 30 -4.86 33.98 -10.14
N SER A 31 -4.96 32.66 -9.88
CA SER A 31 -4.70 31.65 -10.91
C SER A 31 -5.88 31.44 -11.88
N LEU A 32 -7.08 31.91 -11.52
CA LEU A 32 -8.30 31.86 -12.36
C LEU A 32 -8.50 33.11 -13.20
N LEU A 33 -7.87 34.24 -12.85
CA LEU A 33 -8.02 35.52 -13.58
C LEU A 33 -7.58 35.50 -15.06
N PRO A 34 -6.51 34.78 -15.48
CA PRO A 34 -6.18 34.70 -16.90
C PRO A 34 -7.17 33.90 -17.74
N ALA A 35 -7.90 32.96 -17.11
CA ALA A 35 -8.88 32.14 -17.84
C ALA A 35 -10.22 32.90 -18.10
N LEU A 36 -10.53 33.89 -17.30
CA LEU A 36 -11.74 34.70 -17.46
C LEU A 36 -11.57 35.85 -18.45
N GLN A 37 -10.36 36.32 -18.72
CA GLN A 37 -10.12 37.41 -19.69
C GLN A 37 -10.08 36.94 -21.15
N VAL A 38 -10.01 35.64 -21.42
CA VAL A 38 -10.05 35.09 -22.80
C VAL A 38 -11.49 34.88 -23.32
N MET A 39 -12.49 35.01 -22.46
CA MET A 39 -13.91 34.79 -22.86
C MET A 39 -14.63 36.03 -23.41
N ALA A 40 -14.00 37.16 -23.55
CA ALA A 40 -14.65 38.37 -24.03
C ALA A 40 -13.90 39.00 -25.19
N MET A 41 -13.97 38.41 -26.36
CA MET A 41 -13.84 39.08 -27.67
C MET A 41 -14.05 38.08 -28.81
N GLU A 42 -15.27 37.82 -29.16
CA GLU A 42 -15.65 37.42 -30.53
C GLU A 42 -16.61 38.46 -31.08
N THR A 43 -16.12 39.21 -32.04
CA THR A 43 -16.95 40.03 -32.90
C THR A 43 -17.60 39.15 -33.98
N PRO A 44 -18.85 39.36 -34.36
CA PRO A 44 -19.50 38.55 -35.39
C PRO A 44 -18.88 38.88 -36.76
N ASP A 45 -18.34 37.90 -37.43
CA ASP A 45 -17.89 38.02 -38.80
C ASP A 45 -19.04 37.74 -39.76
N GLU A 46 -19.10 38.54 -40.80
CA GLU A 46 -20.17 38.59 -41.78
C GLU A 46 -20.33 37.27 -42.55
N THR A 47 -21.57 36.81 -42.65
CA THR A 47 -22.03 35.66 -43.44
C THR A 47 -21.83 35.88 -44.93
N GLN A 48 -20.69 35.54 -45.47
CA GLN A 48 -20.55 35.23 -46.88
C GLN A 48 -21.08 33.81 -47.13
N GLN A 49 -22.12 33.72 -47.92
CA GLN A 49 -22.72 32.50 -48.43
C GLN A 49 -21.71 31.78 -49.35
N LYS A 50 -20.86 30.90 -48.79
CA LYS A 50 -19.96 30.05 -49.55
C LYS A 50 -20.77 28.97 -50.27
N SER A 51 -20.59 28.85 -51.58
CA SER A 51 -21.13 27.76 -52.38
C SER A 51 -20.71 26.39 -51.81
N THR A 52 -21.69 25.60 -51.41
CA THR A 52 -21.47 24.21 -50.96
C THR A 52 -21.49 23.27 -52.16
N ILE A 53 -20.69 22.21 -52.08
CA ILE A 53 -20.70 21.09 -53.03
C ILE A 53 -21.12 19.81 -52.30
N ARG A 54 -21.82 18.96 -53.01
CA ARG A 54 -22.18 17.64 -52.50
C ARG A 54 -21.04 16.67 -52.78
N VAL A 55 -20.44 16.15 -51.70
CA VAL A 55 -19.37 15.16 -51.74
C VAL A 55 -19.96 13.80 -51.39
N GLN A 56 -19.69 12.78 -52.17
CA GLN A 56 -20.10 11.41 -51.92
C GLN A 56 -18.92 10.48 -52.05
N GLY A 57 -19.00 9.26 -51.54
CA GLY A 57 -17.97 8.26 -51.67
C GLY A 57 -18.32 6.97 -50.93
N ARG A 58 -17.45 6.03 -51.02
CA ARG A 58 -17.60 4.75 -50.34
C ARG A 58 -16.43 4.50 -49.42
N VAL A 59 -16.70 4.04 -48.17
CA VAL A 59 -15.71 3.70 -47.22
C VAL A 59 -15.58 2.20 -47.13
N LEU A 60 -14.37 1.71 -47.29
CA LEU A 60 -14.01 0.27 -47.31
C LEU A 60 -13.04 -0.02 -46.15
N ASP A 61 -13.02 -1.28 -45.66
CA ASP A 61 -12.03 -1.81 -44.75
C ASP A 61 -10.73 -2.25 -45.48
N GLU A 62 -9.78 -2.82 -44.74
CA GLU A 62 -8.52 -3.36 -45.26
C GLU A 62 -8.69 -4.51 -46.25
N PHE A 63 -9.82 -5.22 -46.23
CA PHE A 63 -10.18 -6.33 -47.12
C PHE A 63 -11.04 -5.88 -48.29
N ASN A 64 -11.20 -4.55 -48.50
CA ASN A 64 -12.05 -3.94 -49.50
C ASN A 64 -13.56 -4.25 -49.35
N GLN A 65 -13.99 -4.56 -48.13
CA GLN A 65 -15.42 -4.72 -47.78
C GLN A 65 -16.04 -3.40 -47.37
N PRO A 66 -17.33 -3.17 -47.61
CA PRO A 66 -18.00 -1.95 -47.14
C PRO A 66 -17.94 -1.80 -45.63
N LEU A 67 -17.67 -0.59 -45.16
CA LEU A 67 -17.59 -0.28 -43.74
C LEU A 67 -18.77 0.61 -43.31
N PRO A 68 -19.88 0.03 -42.78
CA PRO A 68 -21.04 0.78 -42.36
C PRO A 68 -20.79 1.47 -40.99
N GLY A 69 -21.43 2.64 -40.78
CA GLY A 69 -21.38 3.34 -39.49
C GLY A 69 -20.11 4.17 -39.28
N VAL A 70 -19.26 4.36 -40.27
CA VAL A 70 -18.12 5.30 -40.20
C VAL A 70 -18.63 6.73 -40.05
N SER A 71 -18.15 7.43 -39.02
CA SER A 71 -18.49 8.84 -38.84
C SER A 71 -17.62 9.73 -39.72
N ILE A 72 -18.25 10.56 -40.55
CA ILE A 72 -17.60 11.54 -41.40
C ILE A 72 -17.96 12.92 -40.87
N LEU A 73 -16.96 13.68 -40.42
CA LEU A 73 -17.13 15.02 -39.84
C LEU A 73 -16.39 16.04 -40.69
N ALA A 74 -17.10 17.08 -41.08
CA ALA A 74 -16.52 18.25 -41.72
C ALA A 74 -15.90 19.15 -40.66
N VAL A 75 -14.58 19.29 -40.67
CA VAL A 75 -13.77 19.86 -39.56
C VAL A 75 -14.05 21.32 -39.32
N LYS A 76 -14.28 22.12 -40.41
CA LYS A 76 -14.55 23.55 -40.29
C LYS A 76 -16.03 23.85 -40.01
N SER A 77 -16.98 23.12 -40.67
CA SER A 77 -18.41 23.36 -40.58
C SER A 77 -19.12 22.54 -39.52
N THR A 78 -18.44 21.61 -38.87
CA THR A 78 -18.96 20.68 -37.84
C THR A 78 -20.18 19.84 -38.29
N LYS A 79 -20.50 19.80 -39.59
CA LYS A 79 -21.52 18.91 -40.15
C LYS A 79 -20.99 17.49 -40.17
N GLY A 80 -21.82 16.51 -39.81
CA GLY A 80 -21.42 15.11 -39.81
C GLY A 80 -22.48 14.21 -40.44
N VAL A 81 -22.01 13.12 -41.07
CA VAL A 81 -22.85 12.03 -41.60
C VAL A 81 -22.19 10.70 -41.22
N ILE A 82 -22.95 9.61 -41.33
CA ILE A 82 -22.44 8.25 -41.15
C ILE A 82 -22.65 7.46 -42.44
N THR A 83 -21.75 6.48 -42.68
CA THR A 83 -21.92 5.56 -43.83
C THR A 83 -23.10 4.63 -43.63
N ASP A 84 -23.80 4.37 -44.76
CA ASP A 84 -24.86 3.38 -44.81
C ASP A 84 -24.34 1.91 -44.73
N ILE A 85 -25.26 0.94 -44.91
CA ILE A 85 -24.96 -0.48 -44.85
C ILE A 85 -23.96 -0.97 -45.95
N ASP A 86 -23.95 -0.22 -47.07
CA ASP A 86 -23.05 -0.46 -48.20
C ASP A 86 -21.77 0.37 -48.13
N GLY A 87 -21.52 1.07 -47.01
CA GLY A 87 -20.39 1.94 -46.79
C GLY A 87 -20.43 3.27 -47.52
N ASN A 88 -21.55 3.64 -48.17
CA ASN A 88 -21.64 4.90 -48.90
C ASN A 88 -21.96 6.06 -47.94
N TYR A 89 -21.50 7.24 -48.31
CA TYR A 89 -21.83 8.49 -47.62
C TYR A 89 -22.09 9.63 -48.59
N SER A 90 -22.81 10.65 -48.17
CA SER A 90 -23.03 11.88 -48.88
C SER A 90 -23.12 13.04 -47.92
N ILE A 91 -22.29 14.08 -48.13
CA ILE A 91 -22.22 15.27 -47.25
C ILE A 91 -22.09 16.55 -48.08
N GLU A 92 -22.77 17.61 -47.66
CA GLU A 92 -22.70 18.93 -48.30
C GLU A 92 -21.74 19.86 -47.53
N VAL A 93 -20.62 20.21 -48.14
CA VAL A 93 -19.52 20.96 -47.54
C VAL A 93 -18.94 21.99 -48.48
N ALA A 94 -18.14 22.91 -47.96
CA ALA A 94 -17.38 23.86 -48.77
C ALA A 94 -16.29 23.14 -49.63
N PRO A 95 -15.93 23.64 -50.82
CA PRO A 95 -14.93 23.02 -51.68
C PRO A 95 -13.56 22.90 -51.05
N ASP A 96 -13.23 23.73 -50.05
CA ASP A 96 -11.96 23.75 -49.28
C ASP A 96 -12.05 23.08 -47.93
N GLU A 97 -13.13 22.29 -47.67
CA GLU A 97 -13.36 21.61 -46.42
C GLU A 97 -12.44 20.40 -46.22
N LYS A 98 -12.20 20.04 -44.95
CA LYS A 98 -11.57 18.77 -44.58
C LYS A 98 -12.61 17.82 -44.02
N LEU A 99 -12.61 16.59 -44.49
CA LEU A 99 -13.46 15.54 -43.98
C LEU A 99 -12.63 14.59 -43.11
N GLU A 100 -13.02 14.45 -41.85
CA GLU A 100 -12.45 13.49 -40.92
C GLU A 100 -13.31 12.22 -40.90
N PHE A 101 -12.73 11.08 -41.25
CA PHE A 101 -13.36 9.77 -41.20
C PHE A 101 -12.89 9.07 -39.95
N SER A 102 -13.84 8.66 -39.10
CA SER A 102 -13.52 7.97 -37.83
C SER A 102 -14.45 6.77 -37.60
N TYR A 103 -13.86 5.64 -37.21
CA TYR A 103 -14.59 4.44 -36.87
C TYR A 103 -13.87 3.71 -35.74
N ILE A 104 -14.64 3.04 -34.88
CA ILE A 104 -14.05 2.31 -33.75
C ILE A 104 -13.21 1.14 -34.28
N GLY A 105 -11.93 1.10 -33.88
CA GLY A 105 -10.99 0.09 -34.33
C GLY A 105 -10.19 0.47 -35.59
N TYR A 106 -10.42 1.65 -36.18
CA TYR A 106 -9.72 2.12 -37.36
C TYR A 106 -8.99 3.44 -37.13
N GLN A 107 -7.93 3.70 -37.89
CA GLN A 107 -7.19 4.97 -37.83
C GLN A 107 -8.07 6.09 -38.41
N LYS A 108 -8.08 7.24 -37.73
CA LYS A 108 -8.73 8.43 -38.27
C LYS A 108 -8.03 8.86 -39.56
N ASN A 109 -8.81 9.07 -40.61
CA ASN A 109 -8.33 9.54 -41.89
C ASN A 109 -8.90 10.95 -42.16
N VAL A 110 -8.03 11.92 -42.49
CA VAL A 110 -8.45 13.29 -42.74
C VAL A 110 -8.09 13.64 -44.18
N VAL A 111 -9.10 13.95 -44.99
CA VAL A 111 -8.96 14.22 -46.42
C VAL A 111 -9.47 15.61 -46.75
N LEU A 112 -8.66 16.38 -47.47
CA LEU A 112 -9.08 17.66 -48.02
C LEU A 112 -10.00 17.43 -49.22
N VAL A 113 -11.17 18.04 -49.23
CA VAL A 113 -12.17 17.93 -50.31
C VAL A 113 -11.62 18.44 -51.65
N ASN A 114 -11.01 19.60 -51.64
CA ASN A 114 -10.35 20.24 -52.80
C ASN A 114 -11.21 20.23 -54.08
N GLY A 115 -12.52 20.52 -53.91
CA GLY A 115 -13.50 20.55 -55.00
C GLY A 115 -13.94 19.20 -55.56
N ARG A 116 -13.42 18.09 -55.06
CA ARG A 116 -13.79 16.71 -55.48
C ARG A 116 -15.23 16.39 -55.04
N LYS A 117 -15.97 15.76 -55.92
CA LYS A 117 -17.35 15.34 -55.63
C LYS A 117 -17.46 13.87 -55.25
N ASP A 118 -16.44 13.07 -55.55
CA ASP A 118 -16.34 11.65 -55.17
C ASP A 118 -15.01 11.40 -54.47
N ILE A 119 -15.08 10.87 -53.23
CA ILE A 119 -13.91 10.62 -52.36
C ILE A 119 -14.08 9.22 -51.74
N PRO A 120 -13.69 8.14 -52.44
CA PRO A 120 -13.63 6.82 -51.86
C PRO A 120 -12.51 6.77 -50.82
N ILE A 121 -12.74 6.10 -49.68
CA ILE A 121 -11.78 5.96 -48.57
C ILE A 121 -11.61 4.52 -48.20
N LYS A 122 -10.38 4.11 -48.07
CA LYS A 122 -10.00 2.85 -47.41
C LYS A 122 -9.51 3.16 -46.01
N MET A 123 -10.19 2.64 -45.01
CA MET A 123 -9.81 2.76 -43.61
C MET A 123 -8.76 1.70 -43.28
N GLU A 124 -7.74 2.10 -42.56
CA GLU A 124 -6.72 1.17 -42.04
C GLU A 124 -7.07 0.84 -40.59
N PRO A 125 -7.04 -0.45 -40.19
CA PRO A 125 -7.32 -0.83 -38.81
C PRO A 125 -6.31 -0.17 -37.88
N LEU A 126 -6.80 0.23 -36.72
CA LEU A 126 -5.94 0.59 -35.61
C LEU A 126 -5.20 -0.70 -35.19
N THR A 127 -4.03 -0.94 -35.78
CA THR A 127 -3.07 -1.90 -35.20
C THR A 127 -2.57 -1.31 -33.89
N SER A 128 -3.39 -1.44 -32.84
CA SER A 128 -3.23 -0.69 -31.59
C SER A 128 -1.98 -1.08 -30.81
N GLU A 129 -1.44 -2.27 -31.00
CA GLU A 129 -0.31 -2.75 -30.22
C GLU A 129 1.05 -2.18 -30.63
N LEU A 130 1.23 -1.84 -31.91
CA LEU A 130 2.52 -1.25 -32.36
C LEU A 130 2.68 0.23 -32.00
N LYS A 131 1.60 0.93 -31.58
CA LYS A 131 1.63 2.34 -31.15
C LYS A 131 1.42 2.53 -29.65
N GLU A 132 1.03 1.48 -28.90
CA GLU A 132 0.86 1.56 -27.46
C GLU A 132 2.23 1.83 -26.82
N VAL A 133 2.33 2.90 -26.03
CA VAL A 133 3.53 3.25 -25.29
C VAL A 133 3.36 2.83 -23.82
N THR A 134 4.42 2.29 -23.25
CA THR A 134 4.50 1.96 -21.83
C THR A 134 5.43 2.94 -21.15
N VAL A 135 5.06 3.42 -19.97
CA VAL A 135 5.95 4.21 -19.13
C VAL A 135 7.05 3.30 -18.62
N VAL A 136 8.27 3.63 -18.97
CA VAL A 136 9.49 2.96 -18.54
C VAL A 136 10.37 3.95 -17.81
N GLY A 137 11.45 3.49 -17.20
CA GLY A 137 12.37 4.35 -16.50
C GLY A 137 12.76 5.61 -17.28
N TYR A 138 12.42 6.77 -16.74
CA TYR A 138 12.71 8.10 -17.28
C TYR A 138 12.22 8.37 -18.71
N GLY A 139 11.06 7.79 -19.08
CA GLY A 139 10.46 8.04 -20.38
C GLY A 139 9.37 7.06 -20.74
N THR A 140 9.02 7.03 -22.00
CA THR A 140 8.07 6.07 -22.57
C THR A 140 8.76 5.26 -23.65
N GLN A 141 8.43 3.98 -23.74
CA GLN A 141 8.85 3.11 -24.84
C GLN A 141 7.61 2.50 -25.49
N ARG A 142 7.73 2.14 -26.78
CA ARG A 142 6.69 1.32 -27.42
C ARG A 142 6.59 -0.01 -26.68
N LYS A 143 5.38 -0.46 -26.38
CA LYS A 143 5.12 -1.71 -25.66
C LYS A 143 5.81 -2.90 -26.32
N ALA A 144 5.80 -2.98 -27.66
CA ALA A 144 6.49 -4.01 -28.42
C ALA A 144 8.02 -4.04 -28.19
N SER A 145 8.63 -2.87 -27.95
CA SER A 145 10.10 -2.72 -27.73
C SER A 145 10.52 -3.00 -26.27
N VAL A 146 9.59 -3.08 -25.34
CA VAL A 146 9.91 -3.33 -23.92
C VAL A 146 10.34 -4.79 -23.75
N ILE A 147 11.54 -5.00 -23.22
CA ILE A 147 12.09 -6.33 -22.91
C ILE A 147 12.00 -6.61 -21.41
N GLY A 148 12.14 -5.57 -20.57
CA GLY A 148 12.08 -5.69 -19.12
C GLY A 148 10.76 -6.24 -18.61
N ALA A 149 10.78 -6.87 -17.43
CA ALA A 149 9.58 -7.36 -16.75
C ALA A 149 8.80 -6.19 -16.14
N ILE A 150 7.86 -5.64 -16.91
CA ILE A 150 7.00 -4.52 -16.50
C ILE A 150 5.54 -4.98 -16.46
N THR A 151 4.84 -4.63 -15.40
CA THR A 151 3.40 -4.88 -15.27
C THR A 151 2.68 -3.54 -15.08
N GLY A 152 1.71 -3.22 -15.94
CA GLY A 152 0.86 -2.04 -15.84
C GLY A 152 -0.50 -2.38 -15.24
N LEU A 153 -1.06 -1.45 -14.46
CA LEU A 153 -2.45 -1.51 -13.99
C LEU A 153 -3.29 -0.55 -14.82
N PRO A 154 -4.30 -1.04 -15.58
CA PRO A 154 -5.20 -0.16 -16.29
C PRO A 154 -5.96 0.75 -15.32
N VAL A 155 -5.74 2.05 -15.40
CA VAL A 155 -6.27 3.06 -14.45
C VAL A 155 -7.80 3.05 -14.40
N GLY A 156 -8.49 2.78 -15.51
CA GLY A 156 -9.94 2.63 -15.53
C GLY A 156 -10.49 1.44 -14.71
N LYS A 157 -9.61 0.52 -14.28
CA LYS A 157 -9.94 -0.67 -13.48
C LYS A 157 -9.51 -0.55 -12.02
N ILE A 158 -8.91 0.58 -11.62
CA ILE A 158 -8.59 0.87 -10.22
C ILE A 158 -9.92 1.11 -9.49
N ASN A 159 -10.13 0.41 -8.38
CA ASN A 159 -11.21 0.78 -7.48
C ASN A 159 -10.83 2.12 -6.81
N ARG A 160 -11.56 3.16 -7.16
CA ARG A 160 -11.28 4.53 -6.75
C ARG A 160 -11.92 4.90 -5.41
N SER A 161 -12.76 4.00 -4.86
CA SER A 161 -13.44 4.20 -3.58
C SER A 161 -12.54 3.94 -2.36
N VAL A 162 -11.25 3.68 -2.56
CA VAL A 162 -10.29 3.47 -1.47
C VAL A 162 -9.56 4.77 -1.12
N ASN A 163 -9.25 4.94 0.16
CA ASN A 163 -8.52 6.11 0.65
C ASN A 163 -7.00 6.02 0.37
N LYS A 164 -6.40 4.87 0.59
CA LYS A 164 -4.96 4.65 0.38
C LYS A 164 -4.72 3.77 -0.84
N LEU A 165 -3.89 4.26 -1.76
CA LEU A 165 -3.63 3.57 -3.04
C LEU A 165 -2.99 2.19 -2.86
N SER A 166 -2.18 2.00 -1.80
CA SER A 166 -1.60 0.69 -1.50
C SER A 166 -2.63 -0.41 -1.26
N ASN A 167 -3.84 -0.07 -0.76
CA ASN A 167 -4.92 -1.04 -0.53
C ASN A 167 -5.55 -1.58 -1.83
N VAL A 168 -5.31 -0.91 -2.97
CA VAL A 168 -5.77 -1.38 -4.29
C VAL A 168 -4.87 -2.48 -4.85
N LEU A 169 -3.58 -2.51 -4.47
CA LEU A 169 -2.56 -3.32 -5.15
C LEU A 169 -2.74 -4.83 -4.94
N ALA A 170 -3.37 -5.21 -3.83
CA ALA A 170 -3.49 -6.61 -3.42
C ALA A 170 -4.21 -7.46 -4.48
N GLY A 171 -3.52 -8.46 -5.01
CA GLY A 171 -4.02 -9.37 -6.06
C GLY A 171 -4.25 -8.74 -7.43
N GLN A 172 -4.03 -7.42 -7.61
CA GLN A 172 -4.33 -6.74 -8.87
C GLN A 172 -3.25 -6.89 -9.94
N MET A 173 -2.02 -7.20 -9.54
CA MET A 173 -0.86 -7.20 -10.42
C MET A 173 0.05 -8.39 -10.16
N ALA A 174 0.50 -9.04 -11.24
CA ALA A 174 1.49 -10.11 -11.14
C ALA A 174 2.85 -9.56 -10.65
N GLY A 175 3.45 -10.25 -9.68
CA GLY A 175 4.70 -9.83 -9.04
C GLY A 175 4.51 -8.91 -7.83
N VAL A 176 3.28 -8.61 -7.40
CA VAL A 176 3.02 -7.81 -6.21
C VAL A 176 2.48 -8.67 -5.10
N VAL A 177 3.15 -8.60 -3.96
CA VAL A 177 2.69 -9.15 -2.68
C VAL A 177 2.24 -7.96 -1.83
N ALA A 178 0.97 -7.88 -1.49
CA ALA A 178 0.45 -6.82 -0.63
C ALA A 178 -0.40 -7.41 0.48
N VAL A 179 -0.22 -6.90 1.70
CA VAL A 179 -0.89 -7.37 2.92
C VAL A 179 -1.39 -6.15 3.70
N GLN A 180 -2.68 -6.14 4.01
CA GLN A 180 -3.30 -5.14 4.86
C GLN A 180 -3.28 -5.63 6.32
N ARG A 181 -2.24 -5.24 7.07
CA ARG A 181 -2.03 -5.73 8.45
C ARG A 181 -2.98 -5.14 9.47
N SER A 182 -3.54 -3.97 9.19
CA SER A 182 -4.48 -3.26 10.05
C SER A 182 -5.76 -2.94 9.29
N GLY A 183 -6.89 -3.03 9.98
CA GLY A 183 -8.19 -2.55 9.50
C GLY A 183 -8.53 -1.13 9.98
N GLU A 184 -7.61 -0.42 10.64
CA GLU A 184 -7.84 0.94 11.12
C GLU A 184 -8.14 1.91 9.98
N PRO A 185 -9.09 2.84 10.18
CA PRO A 185 -9.35 3.91 9.22
C PRO A 185 -8.10 4.70 8.88
N GLY A 186 -7.86 4.89 7.57
CA GLY A 186 -6.72 5.66 7.06
C GLY A 186 -5.40 4.90 6.95
N GLU A 187 -5.33 3.63 7.36
CA GLU A 187 -4.12 2.81 7.21
C GLU A 187 -4.00 2.18 5.83
N GLY A 188 -2.76 2.05 5.35
CA GLY A 188 -2.41 1.44 4.07
C GLY A 188 -1.93 0.01 4.19
N SER A 189 -1.72 -0.64 3.03
CA SER A 189 -1.13 -1.98 2.96
C SER A 189 0.39 -1.90 2.84
N ASP A 190 1.09 -2.83 3.49
CA ASP A 190 2.47 -3.15 3.16
C ASP A 190 2.52 -3.91 1.84
N PHE A 191 3.49 -3.59 0.99
CA PHE A 191 3.64 -4.30 -0.27
C PHE A 191 5.10 -4.49 -0.68
N TRP A 192 5.37 -5.55 -1.41
CA TRP A 192 6.67 -5.95 -1.94
C TRP A 192 6.53 -6.35 -3.40
N ILE A 193 7.60 -6.16 -4.16
CA ILE A 193 7.70 -6.66 -5.53
C ILE A 193 8.47 -7.98 -5.49
N ARG A 194 7.81 -9.08 -5.92
CA ARG A 194 8.34 -10.45 -5.90
C ARG A 194 8.71 -10.96 -4.49
N GLY A 195 8.07 -10.42 -3.44
CA GLY A 195 8.33 -10.78 -2.06
C GLY A 195 9.55 -10.10 -1.46
N VAL A 196 10.05 -10.65 -0.34
CA VAL A 196 11.18 -10.09 0.40
C VAL A 196 12.49 -10.74 -0.07
N SER A 197 13.45 -9.91 -0.47
CA SER A 197 14.75 -10.34 -1.00
C SER A 197 15.94 -9.92 -0.13
N THR A 198 15.71 -9.15 0.95
CA THR A 198 16.74 -8.71 1.89
C THR A 198 16.21 -8.73 3.31
N PHE A 199 17.10 -8.95 4.29
CA PHE A 199 16.77 -8.97 5.72
C PHE A 199 17.59 -7.96 6.54
N GLY A 200 18.45 -7.16 5.91
CA GLY A 200 19.27 -6.18 6.62
C GLY A 200 18.64 -4.81 6.72
N ALA A 201 18.23 -4.25 5.59
CA ALA A 201 17.74 -2.88 5.47
C ALA A 201 16.27 -2.82 5.01
N ASN A 202 15.85 -1.64 4.55
CA ASN A 202 14.52 -1.45 3.98
C ASN A 202 14.30 -2.38 2.77
N ASN A 203 13.25 -3.16 2.81
CA ASN A 203 12.83 -4.11 1.77
C ASN A 203 11.66 -3.58 0.92
N ARG A 204 11.23 -2.32 1.12
CA ARG A 204 10.14 -1.70 0.38
C ARG A 204 10.58 -1.24 -1.00
N PRO A 205 9.69 -1.29 -2.02
CA PRO A 205 9.96 -0.76 -3.35
C PRO A 205 10.15 0.76 -3.36
N LEU A 206 10.87 1.25 -4.35
CA LEU A 206 10.93 2.67 -4.65
C LEU A 206 9.63 3.11 -5.35
N VAL A 207 8.98 4.15 -4.86
CA VAL A 207 7.79 4.73 -5.48
C VAL A 207 8.15 6.07 -6.11
N LEU A 208 7.85 6.22 -7.40
CA LEU A 208 8.09 7.44 -8.16
C LEU A 208 6.78 7.98 -8.72
N VAL A 209 6.45 9.21 -8.36
CA VAL A 209 5.32 9.97 -8.88
C VAL A 209 5.88 11.07 -9.79
N ASP A 210 5.57 11.00 -11.09
CA ASP A 210 6.14 11.87 -12.14
C ASP A 210 7.68 11.89 -12.20
N GLY A 211 8.29 10.79 -11.73
CA GLY A 211 9.74 10.58 -11.65
C GLY A 211 10.38 11.03 -10.33
N ILE A 212 9.62 11.57 -9.39
CA ILE A 212 10.09 12.00 -8.07
C ILE A 212 9.71 10.97 -7.02
N GLU A 213 10.63 10.64 -6.10
CA GLU A 213 10.36 9.73 -4.99
C GLU A 213 9.39 10.33 -3.99
N ARG A 214 8.21 9.71 -3.89
CA ARG A 214 7.09 10.13 -3.03
C ARG A 214 6.37 8.93 -2.44
N ASP A 215 5.61 9.13 -1.39
CA ASP A 215 4.77 8.08 -0.82
C ASP A 215 3.57 7.79 -1.74
N LEU A 216 3.35 6.50 -2.01
CA LEU A 216 2.24 5.98 -2.80
C LEU A 216 0.87 6.46 -2.28
N ASN A 217 0.71 6.51 -0.97
CA ASN A 217 -0.54 6.83 -0.30
C ASN A 217 -0.87 8.33 -0.28
N LEU A 218 0.00 9.17 -0.82
CA LEU A 218 -0.23 10.60 -1.03
C LEU A 218 -0.82 10.93 -2.41
N VAL A 219 -1.04 9.93 -3.27
CA VAL A 219 -1.61 10.12 -4.61
C VAL A 219 -3.10 9.80 -4.57
N ASP A 220 -3.94 10.75 -4.99
CA ASP A 220 -5.36 10.48 -5.19
C ASP A 220 -5.54 9.52 -6.40
N PRO A 221 -6.25 8.37 -6.24
CA PRO A 221 -6.50 7.45 -7.35
C PRO A 221 -7.14 8.10 -8.59
N GLU A 222 -7.88 9.21 -8.43
CA GLU A 222 -8.49 9.95 -9.54
C GLU A 222 -7.46 10.72 -10.37
N ASP A 223 -6.34 11.11 -9.77
CA ASP A 223 -5.29 11.89 -10.44
C ASP A 223 -4.32 11.02 -11.24
N ILE A 224 -4.46 9.69 -11.18
CA ILE A 224 -3.54 8.77 -11.86
C ILE A 224 -3.89 8.66 -13.34
N GLU A 225 -2.88 8.79 -14.20
CA GLU A 225 -2.96 8.49 -15.64
C GLU A 225 -2.41 7.10 -15.95
N THR A 226 -1.23 6.75 -15.40
CA THR A 226 -0.63 5.42 -15.55
C THR A 226 -0.05 4.91 -14.25
N PHE A 227 -0.10 3.60 -14.07
CA PHE A 227 0.50 2.89 -12.95
C PHE A 227 1.28 1.68 -13.49
N SER A 228 2.58 1.62 -13.26
CA SER A 228 3.46 0.57 -13.74
C SER A 228 4.42 0.09 -12.66
N ILE A 229 4.77 -1.19 -12.67
CA ILE A 229 5.73 -1.79 -11.76
C ILE A 229 6.88 -2.39 -12.56
N LEU A 230 8.10 -2.01 -12.21
CA LEU A 230 9.34 -2.49 -12.78
C LEU A 230 9.93 -3.55 -11.84
N LYS A 231 10.14 -4.77 -12.34
CA LYS A 231 10.45 -5.93 -11.49
C LYS A 231 11.86 -6.48 -11.67
N ASP A 232 12.46 -6.32 -12.85
CA ASP A 232 13.78 -6.87 -13.17
C ASP A 232 14.90 -5.83 -13.17
N ALA A 233 16.14 -6.31 -13.34
CA ALA A 233 17.32 -5.46 -13.30
C ALA A 233 17.35 -4.42 -14.42
N THR A 234 16.98 -4.78 -15.64
CA THR A 234 17.03 -3.88 -16.80
C THR A 234 16.08 -2.70 -16.65
N ALA A 235 14.86 -2.99 -16.18
CA ALA A 235 13.88 -1.94 -15.97
C ALA A 235 14.27 -1.01 -14.79
N THR A 236 15.00 -1.52 -13.78
CA THR A 236 15.26 -0.79 -12.53
C THR A 236 16.69 -0.23 -12.39
N ALA A 237 17.70 -0.71 -13.17
CA ALA A 237 19.10 -0.29 -13.06
C ALA A 237 19.31 1.22 -13.28
N ILE A 238 18.52 1.86 -14.13
CA ILE A 238 18.59 3.29 -14.39
C ILE A 238 18.15 4.16 -13.20
N TYR A 239 17.41 3.59 -12.25
CA TYR A 239 17.05 4.24 -10.96
C TYR A 239 18.13 4.04 -9.90
N GLY A 240 19.18 3.32 -10.26
CA GLY A 240 20.36 3.13 -9.43
C GLY A 240 20.06 2.38 -8.14
N VAL A 241 20.64 2.89 -7.08
CA VAL A 241 20.72 2.26 -5.75
C VAL A 241 19.39 1.96 -5.08
N ARG A 242 18.32 2.61 -5.50
CA ARG A 242 17.01 2.45 -4.86
C ARG A 242 16.08 1.48 -5.59
N GLY A 243 16.47 1.09 -6.82
CA GLY A 243 15.71 0.14 -7.63
C GLY A 243 15.84 -1.32 -7.23
N ALA A 244 16.69 -1.65 -6.26
CA ALA A 244 16.97 -3.05 -5.88
C ALA A 244 15.73 -3.83 -5.42
N ASN A 245 14.78 -3.20 -4.77
CA ASN A 245 13.53 -3.83 -4.31
C ASN A 245 12.39 -3.70 -5.34
N GLY A 246 12.68 -3.28 -6.59
CA GLY A 246 11.71 -2.94 -7.62
C GLY A 246 11.25 -1.48 -7.53
N VAL A 247 10.57 -1.03 -8.58
CA VAL A 247 10.13 0.38 -8.70
C VAL A 247 8.67 0.43 -9.10
N VAL A 248 7.90 1.28 -8.42
CA VAL A 248 6.54 1.65 -8.79
C VAL A 248 6.58 3.01 -9.48
N LEU A 249 6.06 3.08 -10.69
CA LEU A 249 5.96 4.31 -11.48
C LEU A 249 4.51 4.75 -11.56
N ILE A 250 4.25 5.98 -11.16
CA ILE A 250 2.96 6.62 -11.29
C ILE A 250 3.13 7.88 -12.12
N THR A 251 2.30 8.06 -13.14
CA THR A 251 2.17 9.35 -13.81
C THR A 251 0.82 9.96 -13.49
N THR A 252 0.81 11.25 -13.21
CA THR A 252 -0.42 11.99 -12.94
C THR A 252 -1.03 12.50 -14.23
N ARG A 253 -2.35 12.74 -14.20
CA ARG A 253 -3.11 13.23 -15.34
C ARG A 253 -2.65 14.62 -15.77
N LYS A 254 -2.66 14.84 -17.09
CA LYS A 254 -2.30 16.10 -17.72
C LYS A 254 -3.45 16.64 -18.58
N GLY A 255 -3.39 17.91 -18.90
CA GLY A 255 -4.28 18.55 -19.87
C GLY A 255 -4.08 17.97 -21.27
N LYS A 256 -5.13 18.01 -22.08
CA LYS A 256 -5.10 17.56 -23.47
C LYS A 256 -5.11 18.76 -24.42
N GLU A 257 -4.20 18.72 -25.42
CA GLU A 257 -4.09 19.77 -26.43
C GLU A 257 -5.37 19.90 -27.29
N GLY A 258 -5.79 21.14 -27.59
CA GLY A 258 -6.95 21.41 -28.41
C GLY A 258 -8.30 20.95 -27.84
N SER A 259 -8.35 20.57 -26.56
CA SER A 259 -9.57 20.11 -25.90
C SER A 259 -10.31 21.27 -25.24
N LYS A 260 -11.64 21.32 -25.42
CA LYS A 260 -12.50 22.18 -24.59
C LYS A 260 -12.37 21.76 -23.12
N PRO A 261 -12.56 22.70 -22.19
CA PRO A 261 -12.60 22.36 -20.77
C PRO A 261 -13.65 21.28 -20.47
N VAL A 262 -13.21 20.20 -19.83
CA VAL A 262 -14.09 19.13 -19.35
C VAL A 262 -14.04 19.13 -17.83
N ILE A 263 -15.19 19.35 -17.21
CA ILE A 263 -15.37 19.28 -15.77
C ILE A 263 -15.89 17.89 -15.44
N SER A 264 -15.23 17.21 -14.53
CA SER A 264 -15.66 15.92 -14.00
C SER A 264 -15.85 16.05 -12.50
N ALA A 265 -16.99 15.56 -12.01
CA ALA A 265 -17.26 15.50 -10.57
C ALA A 265 -17.66 14.07 -10.19
N ARG A 266 -17.17 13.62 -9.05
CA ARG A 266 -17.53 12.33 -8.45
C ARG A 266 -17.87 12.54 -6.98
N ALA A 267 -18.98 11.98 -6.54
CA ALA A 267 -19.37 11.97 -5.14
C ALA A 267 -19.69 10.54 -4.71
N GLU A 268 -19.21 10.15 -3.55
CA GLU A 268 -19.40 8.83 -2.97
C GLU A 268 -19.82 8.96 -1.51
N PHE A 269 -20.77 8.13 -1.13
CA PHE A 269 -21.12 7.88 0.26
C PHE A 269 -20.98 6.40 0.53
N SER A 270 -20.25 6.02 1.57
CA SER A 270 -20.00 4.63 1.90
C SER A 270 -20.41 4.31 3.32
N ILE A 271 -20.93 3.09 3.52
CA ILE A 271 -21.15 2.48 4.82
C ILE A 271 -20.01 1.48 5.03
N LEU A 272 -19.26 1.67 6.11
CA LEU A 272 -18.10 0.85 6.46
C LEU A 272 -18.48 -0.06 7.63
N GLN A 273 -18.08 -1.33 7.53
CA GLN A 273 -18.30 -2.32 8.59
C GLN A 273 -17.02 -3.12 8.81
N PRO A 274 -16.68 -3.50 10.05
CA PRO A 274 -15.61 -4.45 10.29
C PRO A 274 -15.88 -5.75 9.53
N THR A 275 -14.87 -6.27 8.82
CA THR A 275 -15.01 -7.52 8.06
C THR A 275 -15.30 -8.71 8.97
N LYS A 276 -14.68 -8.71 10.14
CA LYS A 276 -14.92 -9.70 11.19
C LYS A 276 -14.41 -9.19 12.54
N MET A 277 -15.30 -9.10 13.50
CA MET A 277 -14.96 -8.84 14.91
C MET A 277 -14.86 -10.16 15.67
N PRO A 278 -13.82 -10.36 16.50
CA PRO A 278 -13.74 -11.50 17.39
C PRO A 278 -14.86 -11.43 18.44
N LYS A 279 -15.36 -12.58 18.83
CA LYS A 279 -16.34 -12.70 19.92
C LYS A 279 -15.61 -13.05 21.20
N MET A 280 -15.88 -12.29 22.26
CA MET A 280 -15.36 -12.53 23.60
C MET A 280 -16.35 -13.35 24.42
N ALA A 281 -15.85 -14.05 25.43
CA ALA A 281 -16.69 -14.78 26.37
C ALA A 281 -17.65 -13.81 27.10
N ASN A 282 -18.91 -14.18 27.20
CA ASN A 282 -19.90 -13.48 28.01
C ASN A 282 -19.72 -13.78 29.50
N ALA A 283 -20.52 -13.15 30.37
CA ALA A 283 -20.39 -13.30 31.82
C ALA A 283 -20.56 -14.75 32.27
N GLN A 284 -21.56 -15.47 31.76
CA GLN A 284 -21.81 -16.87 32.10
C GLN A 284 -20.64 -17.75 31.63
N GLU A 285 -20.29 -17.68 30.37
CA GLU A 285 -19.19 -18.45 29.78
C GLU A 285 -17.87 -18.20 30.52
N PHE A 286 -17.60 -16.95 30.89
CA PHE A 286 -16.40 -16.58 31.66
C PHE A 286 -16.42 -17.21 33.07
N MET A 287 -17.52 -17.06 33.83
CA MET A 287 -17.60 -17.58 35.21
C MET A 287 -17.53 -19.10 35.23
N GLU A 288 -18.23 -19.79 34.33
CA GLU A 288 -18.18 -21.27 34.23
C GLU A 288 -16.75 -21.76 33.91
N MET A 289 -16.10 -21.13 32.94
CA MET A 289 -14.73 -21.42 32.57
C MET A 289 -13.75 -21.15 33.72
N TYR A 290 -13.92 -20.01 34.40
CA TYR A 290 -13.08 -19.61 35.52
C TYR A 290 -13.25 -20.57 36.69
N ASN A 291 -14.47 -20.96 37.05
CA ASN A 291 -14.73 -21.95 38.08
C ASN A 291 -14.06 -23.28 37.78
N PHE A 292 -14.10 -23.75 36.50
CA PHE A 292 -13.39 -24.96 36.11
C PHE A 292 -11.88 -24.86 36.34
N ALA A 293 -11.27 -23.75 35.89
CA ALA A 293 -9.84 -23.52 36.07
C ALA A 293 -9.43 -23.31 37.54
N TYR A 294 -10.30 -22.71 38.35
CA TYR A 294 -10.09 -22.51 39.76
C TYR A 294 -10.19 -23.82 40.57
N ALA A 295 -11.22 -24.62 40.31
CA ALA A 295 -11.44 -25.91 40.95
C ALA A 295 -10.27 -26.88 40.71
N ASP A 296 -9.65 -26.85 39.54
CA ASP A 296 -8.46 -27.64 39.21
C ASP A 296 -7.23 -27.28 40.10
N ASN A 297 -7.12 -26.02 40.54
CA ASN A 297 -6.06 -25.54 41.42
C ASN A 297 -6.40 -25.60 42.92
N LYS A 298 -7.66 -25.76 43.29
CA LYS A 298 -8.21 -25.65 44.67
C LYS A 298 -9.04 -26.82 45.08
N ASN A 299 -8.70 -28.04 44.65
CA ASN A 299 -9.31 -29.29 45.06
C ASN A 299 -10.84 -29.33 44.88
N GLY A 300 -11.38 -28.73 43.86
CA GLY A 300 -12.80 -28.75 43.51
C GLY A 300 -13.65 -27.60 44.04
N GLU A 301 -13.03 -26.59 44.70
CA GLU A 301 -13.76 -25.40 45.13
C GLU A 301 -14.12 -24.50 43.91
N GLU A 302 -15.33 -23.94 43.94
CA GLU A 302 -15.75 -22.93 42.93
C GLU A 302 -15.50 -21.51 43.45
N PHE A 303 -15.04 -20.64 42.59
CA PHE A 303 -14.79 -19.24 42.93
C PHE A 303 -16.09 -18.40 42.87
N TYR A 304 -16.90 -18.59 41.82
CA TYR A 304 -18.21 -17.99 41.69
C TYR A 304 -19.29 -18.98 42.09
N SER A 305 -19.97 -18.74 43.24
CA SER A 305 -21.10 -19.58 43.66
C SER A 305 -22.28 -19.41 42.69
N PRO A 306 -23.21 -20.37 42.62
CA PRO A 306 -24.41 -20.24 41.78
C PRO A 306 -25.24 -18.99 42.11
N GLU A 307 -25.30 -18.59 43.39
CA GLU A 307 -26.01 -17.37 43.81
C GLU A 307 -25.29 -16.10 43.32
N ALA A 308 -23.97 -16.06 43.37
CA ALA A 308 -23.17 -14.95 42.84
C ALA A 308 -23.36 -14.87 41.34
N MET A 309 -23.25 -15.99 40.60
CA MET A 309 -23.49 -16.04 39.16
C MET A 309 -24.89 -15.52 38.81
N ALA A 310 -25.91 -15.92 39.55
CA ALA A 310 -27.28 -15.45 39.31
C ALA A 310 -27.42 -13.93 39.46
N LYS A 311 -26.70 -13.29 40.41
CA LYS A 311 -26.70 -11.82 40.58
C LYS A 311 -26.11 -11.07 39.38
N TYR A 312 -25.01 -11.59 38.79
CA TYR A 312 -24.42 -11.02 37.58
C TYR A 312 -25.35 -11.19 36.37
N LEU A 313 -26.03 -12.33 36.27
CA LEU A 313 -26.87 -12.63 35.11
C LEU A 313 -28.25 -11.98 35.12
N ASN A 314 -28.83 -11.75 36.30
CA ASN A 314 -30.16 -11.18 36.43
C ASN A 314 -30.18 -9.63 36.54
N GLY A 315 -28.98 -9.00 36.66
CA GLY A 315 -28.84 -7.54 36.70
C GLY A 315 -29.38 -6.91 37.99
N SER A 316 -29.45 -7.64 39.15
CA SER A 316 -30.02 -7.19 40.40
C SER A 316 -29.33 -5.96 41.00
N ASP A 317 -28.04 -5.80 40.83
CA ASP A 317 -27.25 -4.63 41.21
C ASP A 317 -26.12 -4.41 40.15
N PRO A 318 -26.37 -3.64 39.10
CA PRO A 318 -25.39 -3.42 38.02
C PRO A 318 -24.12 -2.74 38.47
N ASP A 319 -24.09 -2.07 39.60
CA ASP A 319 -22.88 -1.41 40.13
C ASP A 319 -21.93 -2.44 40.75
N LEU A 320 -22.44 -3.40 41.51
CA LEU A 320 -21.67 -4.44 42.21
C LEU A 320 -21.55 -5.73 41.41
N TYR A 321 -22.54 -6.03 40.56
CA TYR A 321 -22.62 -7.24 39.74
C TYR A 321 -22.81 -6.86 38.26
N PRO A 322 -21.83 -6.18 37.65
CA PRO A 322 -21.92 -5.75 36.26
C PRO A 322 -21.90 -6.93 35.29
N ASN A 323 -22.56 -6.75 34.16
CA ASN A 323 -22.49 -7.68 33.00
C ASN A 323 -22.39 -6.87 31.72
N ILE A 324 -21.18 -6.57 31.30
CA ILE A 324 -20.89 -5.64 30.21
C ILE A 324 -20.28 -6.38 29.02
N ASN A 325 -20.88 -6.22 27.85
CA ASN A 325 -20.23 -6.57 26.60
C ASN A 325 -19.38 -5.40 26.11
N TRP A 326 -18.10 -5.41 26.45
CA TRP A 326 -17.17 -4.32 26.11
C TRP A 326 -17.03 -4.10 24.60
N MET A 327 -17.16 -5.16 23.78
CA MET A 327 -17.12 -5.01 22.33
C MET A 327 -18.28 -4.14 21.82
N ASP A 328 -19.48 -4.35 22.31
CA ASP A 328 -20.66 -3.56 21.93
C ASP A 328 -20.67 -2.15 22.53
N GLU A 329 -20.06 -1.96 23.73
CA GLU A 329 -19.94 -0.63 24.33
C GLU A 329 -18.95 0.26 23.61
N ILE A 330 -17.84 -0.30 23.10
CA ILE A 330 -16.73 0.48 22.53
C ILE A 330 -16.84 0.63 21.01
N TYR A 331 -17.32 -0.39 20.31
CA TYR A 331 -17.35 -0.40 18.84
C TYR A 331 -18.75 -0.20 18.26
N LYS A 332 -18.79 0.46 17.11
CA LYS A 332 -19.97 0.54 16.24
C LYS A 332 -19.97 -0.65 15.28
N ASN A 333 -21.15 -1.17 14.99
CA ASN A 333 -21.30 -2.20 13.95
C ASN A 333 -21.09 -1.63 12.53
N SER A 334 -21.30 -0.32 12.35
CA SER A 334 -21.05 0.38 11.10
C SER A 334 -20.69 1.83 11.33
N THR A 335 -19.95 2.39 10.37
CA THR A 335 -19.61 3.79 10.28
C THR A 335 -19.73 4.27 8.83
N THR A 336 -19.40 5.53 8.55
CA THR A 336 -19.58 6.11 7.21
C THR A 336 -18.31 6.81 6.73
N SER A 337 -18.17 6.86 5.40
CA SER A 337 -17.22 7.76 4.75
C SER A 337 -17.87 8.51 3.60
N GLU A 338 -17.35 9.70 3.32
CA GLU A 338 -17.81 10.62 2.29
C GLU A 338 -16.60 11.01 1.45
N ARG A 339 -16.75 11.00 0.13
CA ARG A 339 -15.71 11.44 -0.81
C ARG A 339 -16.32 12.29 -1.89
N VAL A 340 -15.66 13.40 -2.18
CA VAL A 340 -15.97 14.27 -3.33
C VAL A 340 -14.66 14.58 -4.04
N ASN A 341 -14.65 14.38 -5.35
CA ASN A 341 -13.54 14.79 -6.22
C ASN A 341 -14.12 15.60 -7.37
N ILE A 342 -13.48 16.73 -7.66
CA ILE A 342 -13.81 17.59 -8.80
C ILE A 342 -12.53 17.86 -9.54
N ASN A 343 -12.53 17.64 -10.86
CA ASN A 343 -11.39 17.95 -11.69
C ASN A 343 -11.81 18.66 -12.98
N VAL A 344 -10.90 19.48 -13.47
CA VAL A 344 -11.04 20.22 -14.72
C VAL A 344 -9.83 19.92 -15.59
N THR A 345 -10.06 19.40 -16.77
CA THR A 345 -9.02 19.15 -17.76
C THR A 345 -9.33 19.88 -19.05
N GLY A 346 -8.31 20.45 -19.68
CA GLY A 346 -8.47 21.15 -20.94
C GLY A 346 -7.15 21.60 -21.51
N GLY A 347 -7.19 22.30 -22.63
CA GLY A 347 -5.99 22.90 -23.18
C GLY A 347 -6.16 23.47 -24.57
N SER A 348 -5.34 24.46 -24.86
CA SER A 348 -5.08 25.01 -26.20
C SER A 348 -3.76 24.44 -26.74
N GLU A 349 -3.34 24.88 -27.92
CA GLU A 349 -2.00 24.59 -28.45
C GLU A 349 -0.89 25.12 -27.54
N LYS A 350 -1.13 26.20 -26.79
CA LYS A 350 -0.14 26.86 -25.93
C LYS A 350 -0.15 26.39 -24.49
N VAL A 351 -1.32 26.10 -23.93
CA VAL A 351 -1.46 25.78 -22.51
C VAL A 351 -2.36 24.56 -22.34
N LYS A 352 -1.88 23.56 -21.61
CA LYS A 352 -2.63 22.38 -21.21
C LYS A 352 -2.71 22.36 -19.70
N TYR A 353 -3.86 22.07 -19.14
CA TYR A 353 -4.05 22.09 -17.70
C TYR A 353 -4.92 20.95 -17.20
N TYR A 354 -4.57 20.49 -16.03
CA TYR A 354 -5.35 19.61 -15.17
C TYR A 354 -5.37 20.21 -13.78
N VAL A 355 -6.54 20.42 -13.21
CA VAL A 355 -6.71 20.93 -11.85
C VAL A 355 -7.72 20.03 -11.15
N ALA A 356 -7.38 19.52 -9.98
CA ALA A 356 -8.26 18.67 -9.19
C ALA A 356 -8.31 19.12 -7.73
N GLY A 357 -9.47 18.92 -7.11
CA GLY A 357 -9.67 19.07 -5.68
C GLY A 357 -10.46 17.88 -5.16
N SER A 358 -10.00 17.28 -4.07
CA SER A 358 -10.69 16.18 -3.42
C SER A 358 -10.92 16.45 -1.94
N TYR A 359 -12.05 15.97 -1.45
CA TYR A 359 -12.42 15.94 -0.04
C TYR A 359 -12.74 14.51 0.34
N TYR A 360 -12.14 14.04 1.43
CA TYR A 360 -12.43 12.73 2.00
C TYR A 360 -12.63 12.85 3.49
N LYS A 361 -13.70 12.26 4.00
CA LYS A 361 -13.98 12.15 5.43
C LYS A 361 -14.36 10.72 5.76
N GLU A 362 -13.72 10.17 6.77
CA GLU A 362 -14.02 8.85 7.31
C GLU A 362 -14.26 8.95 8.81
N ASN A 363 -15.35 8.39 9.27
CA ASN A 363 -15.69 8.34 10.68
C ASN A 363 -15.12 7.07 11.31
N GLY A 364 -14.57 7.16 12.52
CA GLY A 364 -14.00 6.04 13.25
C GLY A 364 -15.06 5.02 13.71
N VAL A 365 -14.60 3.81 13.99
CA VAL A 365 -15.44 2.70 14.48
C VAL A 365 -15.78 2.76 15.97
N PHE A 366 -15.12 3.60 16.74
CA PHE A 366 -15.42 3.77 18.16
C PHE A 366 -16.75 4.47 18.41
N ARG A 367 -17.34 4.26 19.58
CA ARG A 367 -18.54 4.95 20.09
C ARG A 367 -18.16 6.03 21.10
N PRO A 368 -17.48 7.12 20.73
CA PRO A 368 -17.21 8.20 21.67
C PRO A 368 -18.50 8.98 21.95
N ASP A 369 -18.58 9.57 23.12
CA ASP A 369 -19.66 10.52 23.47
C ASP A 369 -19.61 11.79 22.62
N LYS A 370 -18.46 12.11 22.02
CA LYS A 370 -18.23 13.26 21.11
C LYS A 370 -17.49 12.81 19.84
N GLY A 371 -17.98 13.24 18.68
CA GLY A 371 -17.52 12.74 17.35
C GLY A 371 -16.07 13.06 16.98
N LEU A 372 -15.44 12.12 16.32
CA LEU A 372 -14.08 12.16 15.76
C LEU A 372 -14.15 12.08 14.23
N GLY A 373 -13.30 12.78 13.46
CA GLY A 373 -13.39 12.82 12.00
C GLY A 373 -12.12 13.28 11.25
N TYR A 374 -12.07 13.08 9.91
CA TYR A 374 -10.94 13.35 9.00
C TYR A 374 -11.20 14.40 7.92
N ASN A 375 -10.18 14.95 7.25
CA ASN A 375 -10.28 16.02 6.21
C ASN A 375 -9.18 16.01 5.12
N PRO A 376 -9.18 17.00 4.17
CA PRO A 376 -9.12 16.81 2.69
C PRO A 376 -7.77 17.01 2.00
N ALA A 377 -7.72 16.76 0.65
CA ALA A 377 -6.56 16.94 -0.23
C ALA A 377 -6.87 17.75 -1.50
N SER A 378 -5.86 18.41 -2.11
CA SER A 378 -5.96 19.11 -3.39
C SER A 378 -4.70 18.93 -4.26
N SER A 379 -4.85 18.85 -5.60
CA SER A 379 -3.74 18.77 -6.57
C SER A 379 -3.97 19.59 -7.83
N SER A 380 -2.90 20.04 -8.50
CA SER A 380 -2.96 20.72 -9.79
C SER A 380 -1.76 20.47 -10.67
N ASN A 381 -1.96 20.27 -11.98
CA ASN A 381 -0.93 20.11 -13.01
C ASN A 381 -1.13 21.10 -14.14
N LEU A 382 -0.06 21.77 -14.58
CA LEU A 382 -0.05 22.74 -15.63
C LEU A 382 1.11 22.52 -16.60
N ASP A 383 0.82 22.36 -17.88
CA ASP A 383 1.82 22.30 -18.95
C ASP A 383 1.68 23.54 -19.85
N ILE A 384 2.76 24.28 -20.05
CA ILE A 384 2.82 25.51 -20.84
C ILE A 384 3.82 25.35 -21.99
N ASN A 385 3.38 25.49 -23.23
CA ASN A 385 4.24 25.57 -24.39
C ASN A 385 4.82 27.00 -24.50
N LEU A 386 6.05 27.20 -24.00
CA LEU A 386 6.72 28.50 -24.05
C LEU A 386 7.06 28.89 -25.48
N PHE A 387 7.56 27.92 -26.26
CA PHE A 387 7.91 28.04 -27.68
C PHE A 387 7.48 26.78 -28.42
N LYS A 388 7.53 26.77 -29.75
CA LYS A 388 7.06 25.65 -30.59
C LYS A 388 7.66 24.29 -30.18
N ASN A 389 8.90 24.28 -29.64
CA ASN A 389 9.66 23.07 -29.29
C ASN A 389 10.07 23.05 -27.80
N THR A 390 9.55 23.96 -26.98
CA THR A 390 9.94 24.10 -25.56
C THR A 390 8.67 24.06 -24.69
N VAL A 391 8.61 23.08 -23.79
CA VAL A 391 7.46 22.89 -22.89
C VAL A 391 7.92 23.08 -21.45
N LEU A 392 7.27 23.96 -20.73
CA LEU A 392 7.39 24.10 -19.28
C LEU A 392 6.27 23.30 -18.61
N ASN A 393 6.66 22.36 -17.76
CA ASN A 393 5.73 21.57 -16.96
C ASN A 393 5.76 22.06 -15.52
N ILE A 394 4.61 22.33 -14.91
CA ILE A 394 4.47 22.70 -13.50
C ILE A 394 3.47 21.76 -12.87
N ASN A 395 3.89 21.05 -11.82
CA ASN A 395 3.03 20.19 -11.02
C ASN A 395 3.11 20.66 -9.57
N LEU A 396 1.97 20.99 -9.00
CA LEU A 396 1.81 21.40 -7.61
C LEU A 396 0.75 20.52 -6.97
N SER A 397 1.08 19.93 -5.85
CA SER A 397 0.13 19.13 -5.06
C SER A 397 0.29 19.43 -3.59
N ASN A 398 -0.83 19.52 -2.89
CA ASN A 398 -0.85 19.67 -1.45
C ASN A 398 -1.89 18.72 -0.86
N GLN A 399 -1.47 17.93 0.12
CA GLN A 399 -2.37 17.08 0.90
C GLN A 399 -2.32 17.50 2.37
N TYR A 400 -3.48 17.72 2.92
CA TYR A 400 -3.68 18.08 4.32
C TYR A 400 -4.60 17.07 4.98
N ASP A 401 -4.08 16.32 5.96
CA ASP A 401 -4.82 15.30 6.70
C ASP A 401 -4.93 15.69 8.18
N VAL A 402 -6.10 15.46 8.77
CA VAL A 402 -6.34 15.60 10.22
C VAL A 402 -6.92 14.31 10.76
N LYS A 403 -6.21 13.63 11.65
CA LYS A 403 -6.67 12.43 12.37
C LYS A 403 -6.96 12.78 13.81
N LYS A 404 -8.18 12.48 14.27
CA LYS A 404 -8.57 12.57 15.68
C LYS A 404 -8.86 11.18 16.21
N GLN A 405 -8.24 10.85 17.34
CA GLN A 405 -8.39 9.54 17.96
C GLN A 405 -8.32 9.63 19.48
N PRO A 406 -8.79 8.60 20.22
CA PRO A 406 -8.61 8.55 21.68
C PRO A 406 -7.13 8.71 22.04
N ASN A 407 -6.87 9.25 23.24
CA ASN A 407 -5.50 9.53 23.69
C ASN A 407 -4.61 8.28 23.64
N ASN A 408 -5.08 7.15 24.13
CA ASN A 408 -4.33 5.88 24.13
C ASN A 408 -5.09 4.81 23.37
N ASN A 409 -4.98 4.86 22.03
CA ASN A 409 -5.68 3.93 21.14
C ASN A 409 -5.24 2.48 21.35
N ALA A 410 -3.93 2.22 21.54
CA ALA A 410 -3.40 0.88 21.77
C ALA A 410 -3.94 0.26 23.07
N SER A 411 -3.93 1.02 24.19
CA SER A 411 -4.53 0.55 25.44
C SER A 411 -6.03 0.33 25.32
N LEU A 412 -6.75 1.17 24.59
CA LEU A 412 -8.17 1.00 24.36
C LEU A 412 -8.47 -0.33 23.66
N TRP A 413 -7.69 -0.68 22.62
CA TRP A 413 -7.77 -1.99 21.96
C TRP A 413 -7.52 -3.13 22.94
N ILE A 414 -6.39 -3.10 23.64
CA ILE A 414 -5.97 -4.14 24.57
C ILE A 414 -7.05 -4.35 25.65
N TYR A 415 -7.46 -3.30 26.34
CA TYR A 415 -8.42 -3.44 27.43
C TYR A 415 -9.84 -3.74 27.00
N THR A 416 -10.24 -3.40 25.77
CA THR A 416 -11.56 -3.84 25.25
C THR A 416 -11.64 -5.36 25.11
N PHE A 417 -10.53 -6.02 24.74
CA PHE A 417 -10.48 -7.49 24.66
C PHE A 417 -10.22 -8.16 26.01
N LYS A 418 -9.38 -7.55 26.86
CA LYS A 418 -8.97 -8.15 28.13
C LYS A 418 -9.97 -7.96 29.25
N THR A 419 -10.66 -6.82 29.34
CA THR A 419 -11.56 -6.55 30.46
C THR A 419 -12.69 -7.56 30.47
N ILE A 420 -12.78 -8.32 31.57
CA ILE A 420 -13.83 -9.32 31.75
C ILE A 420 -15.21 -8.65 31.91
N PRO A 421 -16.28 -9.30 31.47
CA PRO A 421 -17.63 -8.71 31.47
C PRO A 421 -18.18 -8.38 32.84
N ILE A 422 -17.61 -8.97 33.90
CA ILE A 422 -18.08 -8.88 35.29
C ILE A 422 -17.16 -8.03 36.18
N ALA A 423 -16.10 -7.40 35.63
CA ALA A 423 -15.11 -6.67 36.44
C ALA A 423 -15.66 -5.37 37.05
N ILE A 424 -16.28 -4.56 36.24
CA ILE A 424 -16.76 -3.20 36.60
C ILE A 424 -17.89 -2.78 35.65
N PRO A 425 -18.80 -1.88 36.09
CA PRO A 425 -19.68 -1.15 35.18
C PRO A 425 -18.89 -0.14 34.33
N LYS A 426 -19.46 0.38 33.26
CA LYS A 426 -18.84 1.47 32.49
C LYS A 426 -18.67 2.74 33.34
N LYS A 427 -19.62 3.04 34.20
CA LYS A 427 -19.58 4.01 35.28
C LYS A 427 -20.60 3.60 36.34
N TYR A 428 -20.41 4.01 37.59
CA TYR A 428 -21.36 3.75 38.64
C TYR A 428 -22.64 4.60 38.47
N SER A 429 -23.72 4.15 39.07
CA SER A 429 -25.04 4.77 38.95
C SER A 429 -25.08 6.21 39.49
N ASP A 430 -24.27 6.53 40.51
CA ASP A 430 -24.06 7.88 41.04
C ASP A 430 -23.15 8.78 40.20
N GLY A 431 -22.61 8.26 39.08
CA GLY A 431 -21.70 8.98 38.19
C GLY A 431 -20.23 8.87 38.52
N THR A 432 -19.86 8.20 39.61
CA THR A 432 -18.46 7.95 39.99
C THR A 432 -17.74 7.16 38.91
N VAL A 433 -16.47 7.48 38.64
CA VAL A 433 -15.68 6.90 37.55
C VAL A 433 -15.16 5.52 37.96
N ALA A 434 -15.68 4.50 37.35
CA ALA A 434 -15.35 3.11 37.62
C ALA A 434 -13.98 2.71 37.00
N ARG A 435 -13.15 2.00 37.77
CA ARG A 435 -11.95 1.33 37.27
C ARG A 435 -11.74 0.03 38.04
N PRO A 436 -11.30 -1.08 37.41
CA PRO A 436 -10.93 -2.28 38.14
C PRO A 436 -9.68 -2.05 38.98
N THR A 437 -9.45 -2.89 39.96
CA THR A 437 -8.24 -2.86 40.79
C THR A 437 -6.97 -3.09 39.97
N ILE A 438 -7.06 -3.87 38.91
CA ILE A 438 -5.98 -4.14 37.96
C ILE A 438 -6.52 -3.87 36.55
N GLY A 439 -5.73 -3.19 35.73
CA GLY A 439 -6.10 -2.81 34.36
C GLY A 439 -6.79 -1.47 34.23
N ASP A 440 -7.47 -1.24 33.15
CA ASP A 440 -8.18 -0.02 32.82
C ASP A 440 -9.62 -0.27 32.39
N ASN A 441 -10.44 0.77 32.52
CA ASN A 441 -11.80 0.75 32.02
C ASN A 441 -11.83 1.25 30.56
N PRO A 442 -12.24 0.42 29.60
CA PRO A 442 -12.29 0.81 28.18
C PRO A 442 -13.14 2.08 27.93
N TYR A 443 -14.23 2.26 28.67
CA TYR A 443 -15.05 3.46 28.56
C TYR A 443 -14.27 4.74 28.97
N ASN A 444 -13.47 4.68 30.02
CA ASN A 444 -12.64 5.81 30.47
C ASN A 444 -11.57 6.14 29.43
N LEU A 445 -10.89 5.12 28.88
CA LEU A 445 -9.88 5.28 27.85
C LEU A 445 -10.45 5.96 26.59
N LEU A 446 -11.68 5.62 26.22
CA LEU A 446 -12.35 6.23 25.07
C LEU A 446 -12.84 7.66 25.33
N ASN A 447 -13.46 7.92 26.51
CA ASN A 447 -14.26 9.11 26.73
C ASN A 447 -13.65 10.12 27.72
N LEU A 448 -12.83 9.67 28.68
CA LEU A 448 -12.38 10.49 29.79
C LEU A 448 -10.87 10.79 29.76
N ASN A 449 -10.05 9.99 29.09
CA ASN A 449 -8.61 10.13 29.13
C ASN A 449 -8.04 11.14 28.13
N GLY A 450 -8.93 11.88 27.42
CA GLY A 450 -8.52 12.91 26.45
C GLY A 450 -8.41 12.36 25.03
N TYR A 451 -7.69 13.08 24.17
CA TYR A 451 -7.65 12.77 22.72
C TYR A 451 -6.39 13.27 22.05
N ASN A 452 -6.05 12.64 20.92
CA ASN A 452 -4.98 13.02 20.02
C ASN A 452 -5.54 13.73 18.79
N GLU A 453 -4.85 14.77 18.35
CA GLU A 453 -5.01 15.39 17.03
C GLU A 453 -3.69 15.29 16.27
N LEU A 454 -3.71 14.62 15.14
CA LEU A 454 -2.56 14.48 14.26
C LEU A 454 -2.82 15.28 13.00
N PHE A 455 -1.91 16.19 12.69
CA PHE A 455 -1.95 17.01 11.47
C PHE A 455 -0.79 16.60 10.59
N THR A 456 -1.07 16.28 9.33
CA THR A 456 -0.03 16.12 8.32
C THR A 456 -0.27 17.07 7.15
N ASN A 457 0.79 17.69 6.67
CA ASN A 457 0.76 18.50 5.46
C ASN A 457 1.92 18.12 4.56
N ASN A 458 1.59 17.69 3.34
CA ASN A 458 2.53 17.31 2.30
C ASN A 458 2.39 18.28 1.14
N ALA A 459 3.32 19.22 1.03
CA ALA A 459 3.42 20.12 -0.11
C ALA A 459 4.47 19.57 -1.09
N GLN A 460 4.09 19.39 -2.34
CA GLN A 460 4.92 18.82 -3.39
C GLN A 460 4.93 19.74 -4.59
N SER A 461 6.11 19.97 -5.15
CA SER A 461 6.27 20.76 -6.36
C SER A 461 7.23 20.11 -7.34
N LEU A 462 6.96 20.26 -8.63
CA LEU A 462 7.82 19.85 -9.71
C LEU A 462 7.75 20.88 -10.82
N ILE A 463 8.89 21.37 -11.23
CA ILE A 463 9.07 22.24 -12.40
C ILE A 463 9.96 21.52 -13.38
N GLY A 464 9.51 21.33 -14.59
CA GLY A 464 10.23 20.65 -15.67
C GLY A 464 10.29 21.51 -16.92
N LEU A 465 11.43 21.51 -17.58
CA LEU A 465 11.62 22.15 -18.89
C LEU A 465 12.06 21.09 -19.88
N THR A 466 11.26 20.90 -20.92
CA THR A 466 11.56 19.97 -22.01
C THR A 466 11.83 20.74 -23.27
N GLN A 467 12.99 20.52 -23.88
CA GLN A 467 13.39 21.07 -25.18
C GLN A 467 13.45 19.94 -26.20
N ASP A 468 12.67 20.05 -27.28
CA ASP A 468 12.72 19.15 -28.43
C ASP A 468 13.70 19.69 -29.46
N PHE A 469 14.79 18.96 -29.69
CA PHE A 469 15.84 19.28 -30.66
C PHE A 469 15.60 18.58 -32.02
N SER A 470 14.46 17.93 -32.22
CA SER A 470 14.15 17.23 -33.49
C SER A 470 14.26 18.05 -34.74
N PRO A 471 14.11 19.40 -34.74
CA PRO A 471 14.37 20.23 -35.91
C PRO A 471 15.84 20.21 -36.34
N TRP A 472 16.79 19.97 -35.43
CA TRP A 472 18.23 19.89 -35.73
C TRP A 472 18.73 18.45 -35.77
N ILE A 473 18.34 17.64 -34.78
CA ILE A 473 18.70 16.23 -34.66
C ILE A 473 17.40 15.44 -34.38
N LYS A 474 16.89 14.78 -35.43
CA LYS A 474 15.63 14.06 -35.37
C LYS A 474 15.61 13.08 -34.21
N GLY A 475 14.63 13.26 -33.31
CA GLY A 475 14.38 12.39 -32.17
C GLY A 475 15.20 12.70 -30.91
N LEU A 476 15.97 13.80 -30.89
CA LEU A 476 16.73 14.23 -29.71
C LEU A 476 15.88 15.19 -28.87
N LYS A 477 15.80 14.92 -27.55
CA LYS A 477 15.16 15.79 -26.56
C LYS A 477 16.02 15.92 -25.30
N ALA A 478 16.00 17.12 -24.72
CA ALA A 478 16.55 17.36 -23.39
C ALA A 478 15.45 17.70 -22.41
N ASN A 479 15.61 17.26 -21.16
CA ASN A 479 14.69 17.57 -20.08
C ASN A 479 15.48 17.91 -18.82
N ILE A 480 15.06 18.98 -18.13
CA ILE A 480 15.57 19.37 -16.82
C ILE A 480 14.35 19.41 -15.88
N LYS A 481 14.47 18.80 -14.69
CA LYS A 481 13.43 18.81 -13.66
C LYS A 481 14.03 19.25 -12.34
N PHE A 482 13.28 20.07 -11.63
CA PHE A 482 13.54 20.46 -10.26
C PHE A 482 12.29 20.20 -9.42
N SER A 483 12.47 19.55 -8.26
CA SER A 483 11.39 19.32 -7.29
C SER A 483 11.84 19.82 -5.92
N TRP A 484 10.88 20.40 -5.22
CA TRP A 484 10.99 20.76 -3.81
C TRP A 484 9.73 20.29 -3.10
N ASP A 485 9.90 19.34 -2.17
CA ASP A 485 8.82 18.75 -1.41
C ASP A 485 9.04 19.01 0.09
N ALA A 486 7.96 19.30 0.83
CA ALA A 486 7.98 19.52 2.27
C ALA A 486 6.91 18.67 2.94
N TYR A 487 7.32 17.91 3.95
CA TYR A 487 6.46 17.15 4.85
C TYR A 487 6.48 17.79 6.22
N ASN A 488 5.31 18.06 6.79
CA ASN A 488 5.14 18.55 8.15
C ASN A 488 4.10 17.70 8.87
N TYR A 489 4.45 17.31 10.07
CA TYR A 489 3.62 16.53 10.99
C TYR A 489 3.60 17.21 12.34
N ALA A 490 2.41 17.35 12.91
CA ALA A 490 2.23 17.84 14.27
C ALA A 490 1.26 16.94 15.01
N HIS A 491 1.68 16.43 16.15
CA HIS A 491 0.88 15.61 17.05
C HIS A 491 0.60 16.41 18.32
N LEU A 492 -0.67 16.64 18.60
CA LEU A 492 -1.16 17.31 19.80
C LEU A 492 -1.91 16.28 20.63
N ASN A 493 -1.28 15.81 21.68
CA ASN A 493 -1.90 14.92 22.66
C ASN A 493 -2.44 15.76 23.81
N ARG A 494 -3.74 15.66 24.05
CA ARG A 494 -4.43 16.27 25.20
C ARG A 494 -4.89 15.16 26.10
N SER A 495 -4.06 14.85 27.09
CA SER A 495 -4.30 13.75 28.03
C SER A 495 -4.94 14.24 29.33
N LYS A 496 -5.79 13.41 29.89
CA LYS A 496 -6.38 13.56 31.20
C LYS A 496 -6.32 12.22 31.92
N ASN A 497 -6.09 12.24 33.21
CA ASN A 497 -6.13 11.03 34.03
C ASN A 497 -7.13 11.27 35.17
N PRO A 498 -8.41 10.90 35.02
CA PRO A 498 -9.43 11.17 36.06
C PRO A 498 -9.19 10.36 37.32
N SER A 499 -9.63 10.85 38.47
CA SER A 499 -9.71 10.06 39.68
C SER A 499 -10.67 8.91 39.50
N THR A 500 -10.27 7.71 39.89
CA THR A 500 -11.02 6.48 39.64
C THR A 500 -11.21 5.68 40.91
N TYR A 501 -12.33 4.94 40.95
CA TYR A 501 -12.79 4.25 42.12
C TYR A 501 -13.25 2.84 41.82
N TYR A 502 -13.17 1.96 42.81
CA TYR A 502 -13.72 0.60 42.79
C TYR A 502 -14.73 0.45 43.93
N ALA A 503 -15.96 0.07 43.60
CA ALA A 503 -17.00 -0.17 44.57
C ALA A 503 -16.78 -1.47 45.34
N THR A 504 -16.78 -1.42 46.65
CA THR A 504 -16.56 -2.59 47.52
C THR A 504 -17.85 -3.12 48.16
N GLY A 505 -18.96 -2.39 48.07
CA GLY A 505 -20.23 -2.80 48.62
C GLY A 505 -21.18 -1.61 48.75
N ARG A 506 -22.25 -1.80 49.51
CA ARG A 506 -23.20 -0.74 49.92
C ARG A 506 -23.21 -0.62 51.46
N ASN A 507 -23.36 0.60 51.99
CA ASN A 507 -23.57 0.86 53.38
C ASN A 507 -25.03 0.54 53.77
N GLU A 508 -25.38 0.73 55.06
CA GLU A 508 -26.72 0.54 55.60
C GLU A 508 -27.82 1.37 54.93
N ASP A 509 -27.44 2.55 54.40
CA ASP A 509 -28.32 3.46 53.66
C ASP A 509 -28.46 3.09 52.17
N GLY A 510 -27.80 2.01 51.70
CA GLY A 510 -27.78 1.59 50.31
C GLY A 510 -26.83 2.34 49.39
N ASN A 511 -26.02 3.30 49.90
CA ASN A 511 -25.05 4.04 49.13
C ASN A 511 -23.82 3.19 48.86
N LEU A 512 -23.23 3.36 47.68
CA LEU A 512 -21.99 2.64 47.30
C LEU A 512 -20.80 3.11 48.18
N MET A 513 -20.02 2.11 48.60
CA MET A 513 -18.73 2.33 49.27
C MET A 513 -17.62 2.09 48.29
N TYR A 514 -16.60 2.94 48.36
CA TYR A 514 -15.53 2.97 47.36
C TYR A 514 -14.14 2.83 47.96
N THR A 515 -13.29 2.09 47.24
CA THR A 515 -11.84 2.24 47.36
C THR A 515 -11.34 3.11 46.20
N LYS A 516 -10.53 4.12 46.51
CA LYS A 516 -9.92 4.97 45.48
C LYS A 516 -8.74 4.24 44.87
N ASN A 517 -8.77 4.05 43.52
CA ASN A 517 -7.70 3.36 42.80
C ASN A 517 -6.61 4.31 42.33
N ASN A 518 -7.00 5.56 41.98
CA ASN A 518 -6.08 6.50 41.40
C ASN A 518 -6.44 7.94 41.79
N ASP A 519 -5.46 8.70 42.21
CA ASP A 519 -5.54 10.16 42.33
C ASP A 519 -5.25 10.78 40.98
N GLY A 520 -6.30 11.24 40.34
CA GLY A 520 -6.22 11.83 39.04
C GLY A 520 -6.21 13.36 39.02
N ASN A 521 -6.26 13.90 37.83
CA ASN A 521 -6.48 15.32 37.57
C ASN A 521 -7.68 15.53 36.66
N ASP A 522 -8.35 16.67 36.81
CA ASP A 522 -9.54 17.03 36.01
C ASP A 522 -9.23 18.01 34.88
N TYR A 523 -7.97 18.33 34.61
CA TYR A 523 -7.52 19.19 33.55
C TYR A 523 -6.77 18.40 32.46
N LEU A 524 -6.82 18.90 31.23
CA LEU A 524 -6.08 18.34 30.12
C LEU A 524 -4.63 18.83 30.14
N VAL A 525 -3.70 17.90 30.13
CA VAL A 525 -2.26 18.14 29.92
C VAL A 525 -1.98 18.08 28.42
N LEU A 526 -1.21 19.03 27.89
CA LEU A 526 -0.83 19.08 26.49
C LEU A 526 0.61 18.58 26.31
N TYR A 527 0.73 17.50 25.55
CA TYR A 527 2.00 17.04 24.98
C TYR A 527 2.04 17.32 23.47
N LYS A 528 3.22 17.64 22.94
CA LYS A 528 3.45 17.95 21.52
C LYS A 528 4.61 17.15 20.98
N ASP A 529 4.42 16.61 19.78
CA ASP A 529 5.49 16.02 18.97
C ASP A 529 5.40 16.58 17.56
N ASN A 530 6.51 17.02 17.00
CA ASN A 530 6.59 17.57 15.65
C ASN A 530 7.65 16.81 14.87
N LYS A 531 7.31 16.46 13.62
CA LYS A 531 8.23 15.87 12.66
C LYS A 531 8.12 16.61 11.34
N GLY A 532 9.17 16.61 10.57
CA GLY A 532 9.12 17.22 9.25
C GLY A 532 10.43 17.07 8.52
N ASN A 533 10.34 17.09 7.22
CA ASN A 533 11.50 17.06 6.36
C ASN A 533 11.24 17.87 5.08
N ARG A 534 12.32 18.26 4.44
CA ARG A 534 12.32 18.85 3.11
C ARG A 534 13.19 18.00 2.19
N THR A 535 12.75 17.84 0.96
CA THR A 535 13.49 17.10 -0.07
C THR A 535 13.64 17.99 -1.29
N THR A 536 14.85 18.11 -1.82
CA THR A 536 15.13 18.71 -3.12
C THR A 536 15.62 17.63 -4.08
N TYR A 537 15.25 17.76 -5.34
CA TYR A 537 15.66 16.87 -6.41
C TYR A 537 15.94 17.66 -7.67
N LEU A 538 17.05 17.36 -8.32
CA LEU A 538 17.41 17.89 -9.62
C LEU A 538 17.72 16.73 -10.56
N GLU A 539 17.20 16.79 -11.78
CA GLU A 539 17.42 15.83 -12.86
C GLU A 539 17.69 16.56 -14.16
N ALA A 540 18.69 16.10 -14.90
CA ALA A 540 18.92 16.50 -16.28
C ALA A 540 19.05 15.25 -17.16
N SER A 541 18.31 15.18 -18.25
CA SER A 541 18.35 14.02 -19.14
C SER A 541 18.36 14.39 -20.62
N LEU A 542 19.02 13.55 -21.41
CA LEU A 542 19.01 13.56 -22.88
C LEU A 542 18.40 12.24 -23.34
N THR A 543 17.39 12.31 -24.20
CA THR A 543 16.75 11.15 -24.82
C THR A 543 16.86 11.25 -26.32
N TYR A 544 17.15 10.13 -26.95
CA TYR A 544 17.21 10.00 -28.41
C TYR A 544 16.41 8.79 -28.85
N GLU A 545 15.57 8.95 -29.87
CA GLU A 545 14.88 7.83 -30.52
C GLU A 545 14.69 8.11 -32.00
N ASN A 546 15.20 7.19 -32.84
CA ASN A 546 15.04 7.34 -34.28
C ASN A 546 14.93 5.95 -34.95
N LEU A 547 14.21 5.92 -36.07
CA LEU A 547 14.05 4.75 -36.94
C LEU A 547 14.80 4.99 -38.25
N PHE A 548 15.87 4.24 -38.48
CA PHE A 548 16.67 4.29 -39.68
C PHE A 548 16.23 3.22 -40.69
N ALA A 549 16.22 3.58 -41.98
CA ALA A 549 15.86 2.67 -43.06
C ALA A 549 14.59 1.86 -42.87
N ASN A 550 13.63 2.37 -42.08
CA ASN A 550 12.39 1.70 -41.65
C ASN A 550 12.62 0.30 -41.02
N ALA A 551 13.82 0.00 -40.58
CA ALA A 551 14.22 -1.32 -40.07
C ALA A 551 14.96 -1.26 -38.74
N HIS A 552 15.84 -0.26 -38.56
CA HIS A 552 16.74 -0.17 -37.42
C HIS A 552 16.26 0.94 -36.48
N ARG A 553 15.68 0.55 -35.35
CA ARG A 553 15.28 1.49 -34.31
C ARG A 553 16.41 1.58 -33.28
N VAL A 554 16.88 2.77 -33.03
CA VAL A 554 17.91 3.08 -32.03
C VAL A 554 17.33 4.05 -31.01
N GLY A 555 17.46 3.70 -29.76
CA GLY A 555 17.10 4.56 -28.63
C GLY A 555 18.28 4.76 -27.67
N GLY A 556 18.34 5.92 -27.05
CA GLY A 556 19.36 6.26 -26.05
C GLY A 556 18.78 7.15 -24.96
N LEU A 557 19.26 6.97 -23.74
CA LEU A 557 19.02 7.84 -22.59
C LEU A 557 20.34 8.07 -21.87
N PHE A 558 20.61 9.31 -21.56
CA PHE A 558 21.65 9.69 -20.60
C PHE A 558 21.03 10.60 -19.56
N LEU A 559 21.29 10.35 -18.28
CA LEU A 559 20.65 11.03 -17.17
C LEU A 559 21.66 11.32 -16.05
N PHE A 560 21.57 12.52 -15.50
CA PHE A 560 22.17 12.90 -14.23
C PHE A 560 21.10 13.26 -13.24
N ASN A 561 21.23 12.83 -11.98
CA ASN A 561 20.35 13.23 -10.90
C ASN A 561 21.10 13.51 -9.59
N MET A 562 20.49 14.33 -8.76
CA MET A 562 20.92 14.56 -7.38
C MET A 562 19.71 14.81 -6.49
N ARG A 563 19.82 14.31 -5.26
CA ARG A 563 18.77 14.42 -4.24
C ARG A 563 19.38 14.78 -2.90
N GLU A 564 18.69 15.67 -2.20
CA GLU A 564 19.01 16.02 -0.82
C GLU A 564 17.73 15.97 0.01
N LYS A 565 17.75 15.26 1.14
CA LYS A 565 16.67 15.24 2.14
C LYS A 565 17.22 15.71 3.48
N THR A 566 16.58 16.68 4.11
CA THR A 566 16.93 17.22 5.43
C THR A 566 15.78 17.03 6.39
N ASP A 567 16.08 16.51 7.58
CA ASP A 567 15.13 16.48 8.69
C ASP A 567 15.06 17.86 9.36
N ASN A 568 13.85 18.35 9.62
CA ASN A 568 13.64 19.66 10.26
C ASN A 568 13.64 19.57 11.79
N PHE A 569 13.44 18.36 12.35
CA PHE A 569 13.35 18.08 13.80
C PHE A 569 14.20 16.86 14.15
N PRO A 570 15.52 16.89 13.92
CA PRO A 570 16.37 15.73 14.12
C PRO A 570 16.61 15.44 15.61
N ASP A 571 16.60 14.16 15.97
CA ASP A 571 16.85 13.71 17.36
C ASP A 571 18.34 13.74 17.73
N SER A 572 19.25 13.85 16.77
CA SER A 572 20.69 13.87 16.99
C SER A 572 21.43 14.72 15.95
N TYR A 573 22.68 15.09 16.26
CA TYR A 573 23.54 15.81 15.33
C TYR A 573 23.73 15.03 14.01
N ILE A 574 23.94 13.72 14.07
CA ILE A 574 24.11 12.88 12.87
C ILE A 574 22.84 12.90 12.00
N MET A 575 21.66 12.87 12.63
CA MET A 575 20.39 12.93 11.92
C MET A 575 20.08 14.32 11.35
N SER A 576 20.71 15.39 11.88
CA SER A 576 20.57 16.75 11.35
C SER A 576 21.29 16.97 10.01
N LEU A 577 22.25 16.11 9.69
CA LEU A 577 22.99 16.21 8.44
C LEU A 577 22.10 15.79 7.24
N PRO A 578 22.16 16.49 6.10
CA PRO A 578 21.37 16.12 4.94
C PRO A 578 21.68 14.71 4.42
N TYR A 579 20.69 13.99 3.89
CA TYR A 579 20.85 12.75 3.16
C TYR A 579 21.04 13.07 1.67
N ARG A 580 22.22 12.75 1.12
CA ARG A 580 22.58 13.09 -0.25
C ARG A 580 22.87 11.87 -1.08
N ASN A 581 22.28 11.85 -2.27
CA ASN A 581 22.56 10.87 -3.31
C ASN A 581 22.75 11.62 -4.63
N GLN A 582 23.61 11.12 -5.48
CA GLN A 582 23.77 11.58 -6.86
C GLN A 582 24.09 10.42 -7.78
N GLY A 583 23.77 10.56 -9.06
CA GLY A 583 24.01 9.48 -9.99
C GLY A 583 23.98 9.88 -11.44
N ILE A 584 24.62 9.04 -12.25
CA ILE A 584 24.53 9.04 -13.68
C ILE A 584 23.92 7.72 -14.11
N ALA A 585 22.99 7.75 -15.05
CA ALA A 585 22.43 6.54 -15.63
C ALA A 585 22.42 6.64 -17.16
N GLY A 586 22.57 5.51 -17.82
CA GLY A 586 22.49 5.40 -19.26
C GLY A 586 21.72 4.17 -19.71
N ARG A 587 21.04 4.30 -20.84
CA ARG A 587 20.33 3.21 -21.53
C ARG A 587 20.58 3.34 -23.03
N VAL A 588 20.82 2.20 -23.68
CA VAL A 588 20.86 2.06 -25.11
C VAL A 588 19.92 0.94 -25.50
N THR A 589 19.05 1.18 -26.47
CA THR A 589 18.12 0.20 -27.01
C THR A 589 18.30 0.11 -28.53
N TYR A 590 18.23 -1.12 -29.03
CA TYR A 590 18.24 -1.40 -30.46
C TYR A 590 17.20 -2.44 -30.79
N SER A 591 16.44 -2.22 -31.88
CA SER A 591 15.61 -3.27 -32.46
C SER A 591 15.73 -3.29 -33.99
N TYR A 592 15.70 -4.50 -34.56
CA TYR A 592 15.70 -4.74 -35.97
C TYR A 592 14.36 -5.27 -36.45
N LYS A 593 13.65 -4.49 -37.27
CA LYS A 593 12.34 -4.79 -37.85
C LYS A 593 11.30 -5.20 -36.79
N ASP A 594 11.42 -4.70 -35.57
CA ASP A 594 10.60 -5.10 -34.40
C ASP A 594 10.57 -6.65 -34.17
N ARG A 595 11.68 -7.35 -34.50
CA ARG A 595 11.86 -8.80 -34.30
C ARG A 595 12.89 -9.10 -33.23
N TYR A 596 14.07 -8.54 -33.35
CA TYR A 596 15.20 -8.73 -32.45
C TYR A 596 15.38 -7.46 -31.61
N PHE A 597 15.50 -7.61 -30.33
CA PHE A 597 15.61 -6.50 -29.39
C PHE A 597 16.84 -6.70 -28.50
N ILE A 598 17.59 -5.66 -28.28
CA ILE A 598 18.74 -5.62 -27.36
C ILE A 598 18.64 -4.34 -26.56
N GLU A 599 18.89 -4.45 -25.27
CA GLU A 599 18.92 -3.31 -24.34
C GLU A 599 20.12 -3.46 -23.41
N GLY A 600 20.87 -2.39 -23.22
CA GLY A 600 21.93 -2.27 -22.23
C GLY A 600 21.71 -1.05 -21.38
N ASN A 601 21.82 -1.21 -20.06
CA ASN A 601 21.67 -0.12 -19.09
C ASN A 601 22.83 -0.12 -18.11
N PHE A 602 23.13 1.03 -17.57
CA PHE A 602 24.01 1.18 -16.42
C PHE A 602 23.54 2.29 -15.49
N GLY A 603 23.82 2.13 -14.21
CA GLY A 603 23.75 3.16 -13.18
C GLY A 603 25.13 3.31 -12.52
N TYR A 604 25.59 4.54 -12.36
CA TYR A 604 26.77 4.87 -11.56
C TYR A 604 26.37 5.87 -10.49
N ASN A 605 26.22 5.39 -9.26
CA ASN A 605 25.53 6.11 -8.20
C ASN A 605 26.41 6.25 -6.97
N GLY A 606 26.31 7.40 -6.31
CA GLY A 606 27.02 7.75 -5.09
C GLY A 606 26.07 7.97 -3.91
N SER A 607 26.47 7.46 -2.73
CA SER A 607 25.76 7.64 -1.47
C SER A 607 26.75 8.08 -0.38
N GLU A 608 26.34 9.03 0.45
CA GLU A 608 27.14 9.49 1.60
C GLU A 608 27.17 8.49 2.76
N ASN A 609 26.33 7.44 2.72
CA ASN A 609 26.37 6.38 3.74
C ASN A 609 27.69 5.62 3.78
N PHE A 610 28.52 5.72 2.73
CA PHE A 610 29.76 4.99 2.57
C PHE A 610 30.99 5.91 2.62
N ALA A 611 32.12 5.35 3.07
CA ALA A 611 33.41 6.03 3.08
C ALA A 611 33.80 6.54 1.67
N PRO A 612 34.59 7.63 1.54
CA PRO A 612 34.87 8.28 0.25
C PRO A 612 35.30 7.34 -0.87
N LYS A 613 36.11 6.33 -0.56
CA LYS A 613 36.59 5.32 -1.55
C LYS A 613 35.55 4.26 -1.94
N LYS A 614 34.44 4.12 -1.18
CA LYS A 614 33.36 3.15 -1.40
C LYS A 614 32.04 3.82 -1.80
N ARG A 615 32.05 5.13 -1.93
CA ARG A 615 30.86 5.97 -2.10
C ARG A 615 30.12 5.71 -3.42
N PHE A 616 30.85 5.37 -4.49
CA PHE A 616 30.27 5.14 -5.81
C PHE A 616 30.25 3.66 -6.18
N GLY A 617 29.08 3.19 -6.69
CA GLY A 617 28.88 1.85 -7.23
C GLY A 617 28.47 1.88 -8.70
N PHE A 618 28.94 0.89 -9.50
CA PHE A 618 28.58 0.69 -10.89
C PHE A 618 27.69 -0.53 -11.06
N PHE A 619 26.52 -0.35 -11.68
CA PHE A 619 25.46 -1.34 -11.74
C PHE A 619 25.00 -1.56 -13.19
N PRO A 620 25.61 -2.48 -13.94
CA PRO A 620 25.24 -2.78 -15.31
C PRO A 620 24.09 -3.78 -15.40
N SER A 621 23.30 -3.69 -16.49
CA SER A 621 22.31 -4.69 -16.87
C SER A 621 22.13 -4.79 -18.38
N ALA A 622 21.72 -5.96 -18.85
CA ALA A 622 21.45 -6.22 -20.27
C ALA A 622 20.18 -7.06 -20.43
N ALA A 623 19.48 -6.87 -21.53
CA ALA A 623 18.34 -7.68 -21.92
C ALA A 623 18.32 -7.96 -23.41
N ILE A 624 17.73 -9.11 -23.76
CA ILE A 624 17.49 -9.53 -25.14
C ILE A 624 16.04 -9.95 -25.31
N GLY A 625 15.48 -9.72 -26.47
CA GLY A 625 14.12 -10.14 -26.81
C GLY A 625 14.03 -10.62 -28.26
N TYR A 626 13.19 -11.60 -28.51
CA TYR A 626 12.90 -12.11 -29.83
C TYR A 626 11.38 -12.27 -30.02
N MET A 627 10.83 -11.50 -30.95
CA MET A 627 9.43 -11.56 -31.33
C MET A 627 9.31 -12.46 -32.57
N ILE A 628 9.12 -13.73 -32.31
CA ILE A 628 9.04 -14.77 -33.35
C ILE A 628 7.83 -14.58 -34.25
N SER A 629 6.74 -14.04 -33.69
CA SER A 629 5.50 -13.77 -34.46
C SER A 629 5.65 -12.69 -35.54
N ASN A 630 6.76 -11.92 -35.54
CA ASN A 630 7.04 -10.96 -36.61
C ASN A 630 7.89 -11.54 -37.74
N GLU A 631 8.27 -12.82 -37.69
CA GLU A 631 8.98 -13.49 -38.78
C GLU A 631 8.03 -13.87 -39.96
N ALA A 632 8.54 -13.84 -41.17
CA ALA A 632 7.73 -14.11 -42.36
C ALA A 632 7.11 -15.52 -42.33
N PHE A 633 7.79 -16.54 -41.77
CA PHE A 633 7.29 -17.90 -41.67
C PHE A 633 6.12 -18.05 -40.69
N TRP A 634 5.86 -17.02 -39.84
CA TRP A 634 4.77 -17.03 -38.85
C TRP A 634 3.43 -16.59 -39.42
N GLU A 635 3.44 -15.91 -40.57
CA GLU A 635 2.25 -15.34 -41.22
C GLU A 635 1.05 -16.32 -41.30
N PRO A 636 1.22 -17.58 -41.66
CA PRO A 636 0.10 -18.52 -41.78
C PRO A 636 -0.66 -18.78 -40.47
N ILE A 637 0.01 -18.68 -39.31
CA ILE A 637 -0.58 -18.94 -38.00
C ILE A 637 -0.83 -17.66 -37.19
N SER A 638 -0.52 -16.49 -37.75
CA SER A 638 -0.65 -15.19 -37.07
C SER A 638 -2.08 -14.86 -36.61
N HIS A 639 -3.10 -15.39 -37.29
CA HIS A 639 -4.51 -15.24 -36.91
C HIS A 639 -4.88 -16.06 -35.67
N ILE A 640 -4.11 -17.10 -35.31
CA ILE A 640 -4.27 -17.88 -34.06
C ILE A 640 -3.33 -17.35 -32.99
N VAL A 641 -2.03 -17.26 -33.31
CA VAL A 641 -0.99 -16.78 -32.40
C VAL A 641 -0.50 -15.44 -32.93
N SER A 642 -1.15 -14.36 -32.47
CA SER A 642 -0.88 -12.98 -32.92
C SER A 642 0.43 -12.45 -32.39
N VAL A 643 0.81 -12.80 -31.16
CA VAL A 643 2.09 -12.43 -30.55
C VAL A 643 2.71 -13.63 -29.87
N LEU A 644 3.98 -13.88 -30.17
CA LEU A 644 4.86 -14.75 -29.39
C LEU A 644 6.23 -14.07 -29.28
N LYS A 645 6.59 -13.69 -28.05
CA LYS A 645 7.84 -13.03 -27.74
C LYS A 645 8.53 -13.71 -26.56
N PHE A 646 9.80 -14.04 -26.75
CA PHE A 646 10.70 -14.47 -25.69
C PHE A 646 11.55 -13.30 -25.22
N LYS A 647 11.81 -13.22 -23.94
CA LYS A 647 12.64 -12.18 -23.35
C LYS A 647 13.51 -12.72 -22.23
N GLY A 648 14.69 -12.16 -22.09
CA GLY A 648 15.60 -12.51 -21.02
C GLY A 648 16.39 -11.27 -20.57
N SER A 649 16.58 -11.12 -19.27
CA SER A 649 17.40 -10.04 -18.72
C SER A 649 18.28 -10.54 -17.57
N TYR A 650 19.43 -9.90 -17.42
CA TYR A 650 20.37 -10.10 -16.32
C TYR A 650 21.02 -8.78 -15.94
N GLY A 651 21.22 -8.53 -14.64
CA GLY A 651 21.90 -7.33 -14.19
C GLY A 651 22.19 -7.31 -12.70
N ILE A 652 22.95 -6.30 -12.32
CA ILE A 652 23.33 -6.04 -10.92
C ILE A 652 22.72 -4.69 -10.53
N ILE A 653 22.16 -4.61 -9.32
CA ILE A 653 21.62 -3.40 -8.75
C ILE A 653 22.15 -3.25 -7.34
N GLY A 654 22.55 -2.04 -6.96
CA GLY A 654 22.97 -1.74 -5.58
C GLY A 654 21.84 -1.27 -4.69
N ASN A 655 22.04 -1.43 -3.38
CA ASN A 655 21.21 -0.81 -2.35
C ASN A 655 22.13 -0.08 -1.36
N ASP A 656 21.86 1.20 -1.07
CA ASP A 656 22.65 2.04 -0.17
C ASP A 656 22.05 2.13 1.24
N GLN A 657 20.91 1.48 1.48
CA GLN A 657 20.26 1.51 2.76
C GLN A 657 20.93 0.54 3.72
N ILE A 658 21.55 1.10 4.74
CA ILE A 658 22.11 0.36 5.87
C ILE A 658 21.08 0.38 7.00
N GLY A 659 20.84 -0.77 7.64
CA GLY A 659 19.80 -0.95 8.64
C GLY A 659 20.01 -0.15 9.93
N GLY A 660 19.01 -0.13 10.80
CA GLY A 660 19.11 0.36 12.18
C GLY A 660 19.17 1.88 12.32
N ASN A 661 18.54 2.66 11.42
CA ASN A 661 18.61 4.13 11.40
C ASN A 661 20.03 4.70 11.44
N ARG A 662 21.01 3.91 10.98
CA ARG A 662 22.42 4.30 11.00
C ARG A 662 22.78 5.14 9.80
N ARG A 663 23.66 6.08 10.05
CA ARG A 663 24.30 6.90 9.03
C ARG A 663 25.81 6.90 9.26
N PHE A 664 26.56 7.00 8.18
CA PHE A 664 28.03 7.06 8.26
C PHE A 664 28.62 5.90 9.07
N ALA A 665 28.11 4.68 8.89
CA ALA A 665 28.53 3.49 9.62
C ALA A 665 30.04 3.16 9.49
N PHE A 666 30.77 3.90 8.65
CA PHE A 666 32.22 3.83 8.54
C PHE A 666 32.95 4.63 9.64
N ASN A 667 32.24 5.49 10.39
CA ASN A 667 32.76 6.21 11.54
C ASN A 667 32.34 5.52 12.82
N SER A 668 33.23 5.48 13.82
CA SER A 668 32.90 5.06 15.18
C SER A 668 32.08 6.13 15.88
N GLU A 669 31.11 5.73 16.65
CA GLU A 669 30.33 6.62 17.52
C GLU A 669 30.77 6.46 18.96
N MET A 670 30.84 7.59 19.68
CA MET A 670 30.97 7.62 21.13
C MET A 670 29.57 7.76 21.71
N ALA A 671 29.27 7.01 22.73
CA ALA A 671 27.97 7.00 23.39
C ALA A 671 28.13 7.09 24.91
N ASP A 672 27.08 7.58 25.55
CA ASP A 672 26.96 7.45 26.99
C ASP A 672 26.82 5.97 27.34
N VAL A 673 27.66 5.49 28.21
CA VAL A 673 27.63 4.13 28.75
C VAL A 673 27.36 4.19 30.24
N ASN A 674 26.99 3.05 30.81
CA ASN A 674 26.85 2.95 32.27
C ASN A 674 28.11 3.47 32.95
N GLY A 675 27.93 4.53 33.72
CA GLY A 675 29.00 5.14 34.48
C GLY A 675 29.34 4.34 35.74
N TYR A 676 30.09 4.96 36.60
CA TYR A 676 30.43 4.42 37.90
C TYR A 676 29.83 5.25 39.02
N THR A 677 29.31 4.59 40.05
CA THR A 677 28.74 5.24 41.19
C THR A 677 29.78 5.27 42.32
N PHE A 678 30.26 6.47 42.64
CA PHE A 678 31.26 6.66 43.68
C PHE A 678 30.60 6.84 45.06
N GLY A 679 31.36 6.50 46.11
CA GLY A 679 30.93 6.63 47.48
C GLY A 679 30.48 5.30 48.14
N THR A 680 30.59 5.19 49.42
CA THR A 680 30.25 3.99 50.20
C THR A 680 28.77 3.67 50.23
N THR A 681 27.94 4.65 49.96
CA THR A 681 26.47 4.55 49.89
C THR A 681 25.91 4.66 48.46
N GLY A 682 26.78 4.71 47.45
CA GLY A 682 26.35 4.78 46.05
C GLY A 682 25.68 6.14 45.66
N GLY A 683 26.04 7.26 46.33
CA GLY A 683 25.33 8.54 46.17
C GLY A 683 25.78 9.45 45.01
N ASN A 684 26.90 9.14 44.34
CA ASN A 684 27.47 10.01 43.29
C ASN A 684 27.64 9.26 41.96
N PRO A 685 26.57 9.13 41.16
CA PRO A 685 26.69 8.53 39.82
C PRO A 685 27.41 9.49 38.86
N ILE A 686 28.44 9.02 38.20
CA ILE A 686 29.12 9.71 37.10
C ILE A 686 28.88 8.93 35.80
N SER A 687 28.32 9.62 34.83
CA SER A 687 28.10 9.02 33.49
C SER A 687 29.44 8.65 32.83
N GLY A 688 29.49 7.50 32.21
CA GLY A 688 30.66 7.05 31.43
C GLY A 688 30.49 7.41 29.97
N ILE A 689 31.61 7.65 29.29
CA ILE A 689 31.66 7.75 27.85
C ILE A 689 32.44 6.54 27.32
N GLY A 690 31.86 5.83 26.41
CA GLY A 690 32.47 4.65 25.79
C GLY A 690 32.26 4.59 24.29
N THR A 691 32.81 3.55 23.69
CA THR A 691 32.55 3.30 22.27
C THR A 691 31.10 2.82 22.13
N GLY A 692 30.29 3.55 21.39
CA GLY A 692 29.00 3.10 20.92
C GLY A 692 29.14 2.09 19.79
N TYR A 693 28.77 2.46 18.58
CA TYR A 693 28.96 1.59 17.43
C TYR A 693 30.38 1.68 16.88
N PRO A 694 31.14 0.57 16.80
CA PRO A 694 32.43 0.57 16.16
C PRO A 694 32.28 0.86 14.66
N GLY A 695 32.99 1.86 14.16
CA GLY A 695 32.99 2.23 12.75
C GLY A 695 33.64 1.16 11.88
N ASN A 696 33.06 0.94 10.71
CA ASN A 696 33.60 -0.01 9.74
C ASN A 696 33.91 0.69 8.42
N PRO A 697 35.18 1.03 8.09
CA PRO A 697 35.53 1.72 6.86
C PRO A 697 35.30 0.90 5.59
N TYR A 698 35.02 -0.39 5.72
CA TYR A 698 34.75 -1.31 4.62
C TYR A 698 33.27 -1.43 4.24
N VAL A 699 32.38 -0.74 4.95
CA VAL A 699 30.94 -0.71 4.61
C VAL A 699 30.78 -0.30 3.16
N SER A 700 30.00 -1.11 2.43
CA SER A 700 29.78 -0.94 1.00
C SER A 700 28.33 -1.29 0.61
N TRP A 701 28.08 -1.29 -0.66
CA TRP A 701 26.81 -1.59 -1.28
C TRP A 701 26.34 -3.03 -1.00
N GLU A 702 25.06 -3.19 -0.71
CA GLU A 702 24.37 -4.46 -0.89
C GLU A 702 24.10 -4.63 -2.39
N GLU A 703 24.42 -5.79 -2.97
CA GLU A 703 24.30 -6.08 -4.38
C GLU A 703 23.22 -7.14 -4.64
N ALA A 704 22.27 -6.81 -5.52
CA ALA A 704 21.24 -7.73 -6.04
C ALA A 704 21.58 -8.15 -7.46
N LYS A 705 21.91 -9.43 -7.67
CA LYS A 705 22.07 -10.05 -8.98
C LYS A 705 20.73 -10.66 -9.38
N LYS A 706 20.12 -10.11 -10.45
CA LYS A 706 18.78 -10.49 -10.88
C LYS A 706 18.80 -11.07 -12.29
N MET A 707 18.11 -12.20 -12.47
CA MET A 707 17.84 -12.84 -13.75
C MET A 707 16.31 -12.92 -13.95
N ASN A 708 15.85 -12.65 -15.15
CA ASN A 708 14.45 -12.83 -15.54
C ASN A 708 14.38 -13.49 -16.92
N ILE A 709 13.51 -14.48 -17.08
CA ILE A 709 13.20 -15.12 -18.36
C ILE A 709 11.67 -15.09 -18.52
N GLY A 710 11.19 -14.56 -19.62
CA GLY A 710 9.76 -14.36 -19.83
C GLY A 710 9.27 -14.74 -21.22
N VAL A 711 7.98 -15.04 -21.29
CA VAL A 711 7.25 -15.33 -22.52
C VAL A 711 5.99 -14.46 -22.54
N GLU A 712 5.77 -13.77 -23.65
CA GLU A 712 4.52 -13.06 -23.95
C GLU A 712 3.84 -13.77 -25.11
N LEU A 713 2.59 -14.20 -24.86
CA LEU A 713 1.75 -14.93 -25.82
C LEU A 713 0.43 -14.20 -25.96
N GLU A 714 0.02 -13.96 -27.21
CA GLU A 714 -1.31 -13.48 -27.53
C GLU A 714 -1.97 -14.41 -28.54
N LEU A 715 -3.20 -14.82 -28.20
CA LEU A 715 -4.02 -15.70 -29.03
C LEU A 715 -5.28 -14.96 -29.50
N TYR A 716 -5.60 -15.12 -30.79
CA TYR A 716 -6.81 -14.60 -31.43
C TYR A 716 -7.01 -13.08 -31.20
N ASN A 717 -5.94 -12.31 -31.05
CA ASN A 717 -5.98 -10.88 -30.71
C ASN A 717 -6.88 -10.57 -29.47
N SER A 718 -7.11 -11.52 -28.61
CA SER A 718 -8.07 -11.43 -27.51
C SER A 718 -7.57 -11.96 -26.17
N LEU A 719 -6.75 -13.00 -26.18
CA LEU A 719 -6.23 -13.65 -24.98
C LEU A 719 -4.73 -13.38 -24.88
N LYS A 720 -4.32 -12.63 -23.86
CA LYS A 720 -2.92 -12.29 -23.56
C LYS A 720 -2.45 -13.04 -22.34
N LEU A 721 -1.33 -13.73 -22.45
CA LEU A 721 -0.66 -14.45 -21.37
C LEU A 721 0.79 -13.96 -21.28
N ASN A 722 1.19 -13.49 -20.10
CA ASN A 722 2.58 -13.18 -19.79
C ASN A 722 3.03 -14.06 -18.62
N VAL A 723 4.18 -14.70 -18.77
CA VAL A 723 4.79 -15.53 -17.72
C VAL A 723 6.26 -15.17 -17.62
N ASP A 724 6.71 -14.83 -16.41
CA ASP A 724 8.09 -14.51 -16.09
C ASP A 724 8.60 -15.44 -14.98
N TYR A 725 9.71 -16.12 -15.19
CA TYR A 725 10.50 -16.76 -14.15
C TYR A 725 11.60 -15.80 -13.71
N PHE A 726 11.79 -15.66 -12.40
CA PHE A 726 12.83 -14.79 -11.83
C PHE A 726 13.70 -15.52 -10.82
N HIS A 727 14.95 -15.10 -10.74
CA HIS A 727 15.91 -15.53 -9.73
C HIS A 727 16.76 -14.33 -9.31
N GLU A 728 16.81 -14.07 -8.01
CA GLU A 728 17.58 -13.01 -7.40
C GLU A 728 18.48 -13.55 -6.32
N ARG A 729 19.77 -13.20 -6.35
CA ARG A 729 20.71 -13.44 -5.25
C ARG A 729 21.24 -12.11 -4.75
N ARG A 730 21.07 -11.88 -3.45
CA ARG A 730 21.63 -10.74 -2.75
C ARG A 730 22.82 -11.14 -1.93
N SER A 731 23.84 -10.30 -1.97
CA SER A 731 25.07 -10.42 -1.19
C SER A 731 25.45 -9.06 -0.60
N GLY A 732 26.28 -9.10 0.44
CA GLY A 732 26.68 -7.88 1.11
C GLY A 732 25.55 -7.21 1.91
N ILE A 733 24.54 -7.95 2.32
CA ILE A 733 23.52 -7.44 3.23
C ILE A 733 24.18 -7.01 4.53
N PHE A 734 23.89 -5.77 4.96
CA PHE A 734 24.47 -5.18 6.15
C PHE A 734 23.79 -5.72 7.40
N ILE A 735 24.51 -6.52 8.17
CA ILE A 735 24.00 -7.23 9.35
C ILE A 735 24.93 -7.04 10.56
N GLU A 736 24.36 -7.15 11.74
CA GLU A 736 25.12 -7.24 12.99
C GLU A 736 25.87 -8.57 13.05
N ARG A 737 27.11 -8.53 13.52
CA ARG A 737 27.89 -9.74 13.78
C ARG A 737 27.32 -10.49 14.97
N GLY A 738 26.76 -11.67 14.72
CA GLY A 738 26.25 -12.55 15.76
C GLY A 738 27.30 -13.44 16.42
N ALA A 739 28.40 -13.69 15.72
CA ALA A 739 29.47 -14.63 16.16
C ALA A 739 30.67 -13.92 16.84
N VAL A 740 30.47 -12.78 17.53
CA VAL A 740 31.52 -12.09 18.28
C VAL A 740 31.61 -12.70 19.68
N PRO A 741 32.72 -13.31 20.05
CA PRO A 741 32.89 -13.85 21.40
C PRO A 741 32.84 -12.73 22.46
N SER A 742 32.15 -12.96 23.58
CA SER A 742 32.02 -11.98 24.67
C SER A 742 33.35 -11.51 25.27
N VAL A 743 34.38 -12.37 25.16
CA VAL A 743 35.76 -12.06 25.63
C VAL A 743 36.39 -10.86 24.88
N VAL A 744 35.89 -10.50 23.70
CA VAL A 744 36.35 -9.31 22.97
C VAL A 744 35.98 -8.02 23.69
N GLY A 745 34.98 -8.05 24.57
CA GLY A 745 34.60 -6.93 25.44
C GLY A 745 34.01 -5.74 24.72
N VAL A 746 33.41 -5.92 23.53
CA VAL A 746 32.67 -4.85 22.81
C VAL A 746 31.28 -4.69 23.43
N ASN A 747 30.86 -3.44 23.69
CA ASN A 747 29.52 -3.14 24.19
C ASN A 747 28.44 -3.34 23.12
N VAL A 748 28.79 -3.12 21.87
CA VAL A 748 27.89 -3.24 20.72
C VAL A 748 28.61 -3.99 19.60
N ASN A 749 28.02 -5.03 19.09
CA ASN A 749 28.59 -5.79 17.98
C ASN A 749 28.76 -4.92 16.72
N PRO A 750 29.87 -5.09 15.99
CA PRO A 750 30.08 -4.38 14.73
C PRO A 750 29.12 -4.90 13.65
N TYR A 751 28.81 -4.03 12.70
CA TYR A 751 28.00 -4.36 11.53
C TYR A 751 28.89 -4.50 10.29
N LEU A 752 28.60 -5.51 9.48
CA LEU A 752 29.36 -5.86 8.30
C LEU A 752 28.43 -6.22 7.13
N ASN A 753 28.95 -6.10 5.90
CA ASN A 753 28.25 -6.53 4.68
C ASN A 753 28.47 -8.05 4.45
N LEU A 754 27.86 -8.89 5.27
CA LEU A 754 28.09 -10.35 5.24
C LEU A 754 26.87 -11.15 4.79
N GLY A 755 25.65 -10.66 5.07
CA GLY A 755 24.44 -11.43 4.82
C GLY A 755 24.22 -11.76 3.35
N GLU A 756 23.70 -12.94 3.07
CA GLU A 756 23.32 -13.39 1.73
C GLU A 756 21.93 -14.01 1.72
N MET A 757 21.15 -13.73 0.67
CA MET A 757 19.80 -14.22 0.48
C MET A 757 19.53 -14.56 -0.99
N GLU A 758 18.76 -15.59 -1.21
CA GLU A 758 18.21 -15.97 -2.53
C GLU A 758 16.69 -15.74 -2.53
N ASN A 759 16.14 -15.28 -3.64
CA ASN A 759 14.70 -15.23 -3.88
C ASN A 759 14.39 -15.66 -5.31
N LYS A 760 13.42 -16.55 -5.50
CA LYS A 760 13.02 -17.06 -6.81
C LYS A 760 11.53 -17.35 -6.89
N GLY A 761 11.01 -17.34 -8.10
CA GLY A 761 9.60 -17.57 -8.31
C GLY A 761 9.13 -17.39 -9.75
N VAL A 762 7.81 -17.34 -9.87
CA VAL A 762 7.09 -17.18 -11.14
C VAL A 762 6.00 -16.14 -10.98
N ASP A 763 5.92 -15.25 -11.97
CA ASP A 763 4.81 -14.31 -12.15
C ASP A 763 4.04 -14.67 -13.40
N ALA A 764 2.70 -14.67 -13.34
CA ALA A 764 1.86 -14.87 -14.51
C ALA A 764 0.70 -13.87 -14.52
N SER A 765 0.37 -13.36 -15.70
CA SER A 765 -0.85 -12.57 -15.93
C SER A 765 -1.59 -13.05 -17.15
N LEU A 766 -2.90 -13.13 -17.04
CA LEU A 766 -3.84 -13.52 -18.10
C LEU A 766 -4.85 -12.40 -18.28
N GLU A 767 -5.04 -11.95 -19.52
CA GLU A 767 -6.08 -11.00 -19.90
C GLU A 767 -6.83 -11.53 -21.11
N TYR A 768 -8.15 -11.49 -21.02
CA TYR A 768 -9.04 -11.82 -22.13
C TYR A 768 -10.01 -10.65 -22.34
N TYR A 769 -10.08 -10.18 -23.57
CA TYR A 769 -11.00 -9.14 -23.98
C TYR A 769 -11.75 -9.54 -25.22
N LYS A 770 -13.07 -9.41 -25.19
CA LYS A 770 -13.91 -9.67 -26.36
C LYS A 770 -15.12 -8.72 -26.40
N THR A 771 -15.27 -8.05 -27.51
CA THR A 771 -16.53 -7.40 -27.91
C THR A 771 -17.32 -8.42 -28.72
N ILE A 772 -18.46 -8.89 -28.16
CA ILE A 772 -19.31 -9.87 -28.82
C ILE A 772 -20.14 -9.20 -29.90
N ASN A 773 -20.69 -8.04 -29.58
CA ASN A 773 -21.43 -7.16 -30.48
C ASN A 773 -21.42 -5.72 -29.91
N LYS A 774 -22.14 -4.79 -30.54
CA LYS A 774 -22.21 -3.39 -30.08
C LYS A 774 -22.72 -3.19 -28.66
N ASP A 775 -23.44 -4.17 -28.11
CA ASP A 775 -24.07 -4.07 -26.78
C ASP A 775 -23.27 -4.79 -25.69
N TRP A 776 -22.46 -5.82 -26.03
CA TRP A 776 -21.76 -6.67 -25.08
C TRP A 776 -20.25 -6.53 -25.18
N ASN A 777 -19.61 -6.14 -24.08
CA ASN A 777 -18.15 -6.19 -23.90
C ASN A 777 -17.82 -7.03 -22.68
N ILE A 778 -16.88 -7.95 -22.80
CA ILE A 778 -16.42 -8.82 -21.73
C ILE A 778 -14.90 -8.68 -21.62
N SER A 779 -14.42 -8.46 -20.40
CA SER A 779 -13.00 -8.44 -20.07
C SER A 779 -12.79 -9.30 -18.84
N VAL A 780 -11.94 -10.30 -18.93
CA VAL A 780 -11.54 -11.18 -17.82
C VAL A 780 -10.06 -10.99 -17.60
N ARG A 781 -9.63 -10.96 -16.34
CA ARG A 781 -8.21 -10.90 -15.98
C ARG A 781 -7.88 -11.82 -14.82
N GLY A 782 -6.67 -12.34 -14.84
CA GLY A 782 -6.13 -13.13 -13.76
C GLY A 782 -4.66 -12.84 -13.58
N ASN A 783 -4.18 -12.94 -12.35
CA ASN A 783 -2.77 -12.86 -12.03
C ASN A 783 -2.39 -13.87 -10.95
N PHE A 784 -1.16 -14.31 -11.03
CA PHE A 784 -0.59 -15.30 -10.12
C PHE A 784 0.86 -14.94 -9.85
N THR A 785 1.28 -15.05 -8.61
CA THR A 785 2.67 -14.88 -8.19
C THR A 785 2.99 -15.96 -7.17
N TYR A 786 4.07 -16.68 -7.42
CA TYR A 786 4.72 -17.53 -6.44
C TYR A 786 6.13 -17.06 -6.22
N ASN A 787 6.50 -16.84 -4.97
CA ASN A 787 7.87 -16.45 -4.60
C ASN A 787 8.29 -17.19 -3.33
N ARG A 788 9.57 -17.52 -3.25
CA ARG A 788 10.16 -18.10 -2.05
C ARG A 788 11.59 -17.64 -1.87
N ASN A 789 11.84 -17.05 -0.72
CA ASN A 789 13.17 -16.63 -0.33
C ASN A 789 13.87 -17.68 0.56
N LYS A 790 15.18 -17.53 0.68
CA LYS A 790 16.04 -18.43 1.44
C LYS A 790 17.28 -17.69 1.92
N LYS A 791 17.56 -17.71 3.23
CA LYS A 791 18.84 -17.25 3.78
C LYS A 791 19.94 -18.16 3.32
N LEU A 792 21.01 -17.60 2.75
CA LEU A 792 22.20 -18.31 2.33
C LEU A 792 23.34 -18.15 3.35
N TYR A 793 23.44 -16.96 3.96
CA TYR A 793 24.39 -16.67 5.01
C TYR A 793 23.82 -15.63 5.98
N ASP A 794 24.01 -15.87 7.27
CA ASP A 794 23.66 -14.98 8.37
C ASP A 794 24.71 -15.24 9.46
N ASP A 795 25.46 -14.23 9.90
CA ASP A 795 26.62 -14.34 10.81
C ASP A 795 26.20 -14.71 12.25
N GLN A 796 25.43 -15.80 12.38
CA GLN A 796 25.04 -16.38 13.66
C GLN A 796 25.95 -17.53 14.02
N PRO A 797 26.19 -17.80 15.33
CA PRO A 797 26.83 -19.02 15.75
C PRO A 797 26.15 -20.26 15.19
N SER A 798 26.90 -21.25 14.80
CA SER A 798 26.34 -22.52 14.32
C SER A 798 25.40 -23.11 15.38
N ALA A 799 24.21 -23.51 14.94
CA ALA A 799 23.28 -24.19 15.83
C ALA A 799 23.85 -25.55 16.32
N ASN A 800 23.55 -25.92 17.55
CA ASN A 800 23.96 -27.22 18.10
C ASN A 800 23.44 -28.41 17.29
N TYR A 801 22.25 -28.21 16.66
CA TYR A 801 21.61 -29.24 15.85
C TYR A 801 21.24 -28.68 14.47
N PRO A 802 21.43 -29.45 13.38
CA PRO A 802 21.16 -28.96 12.02
C PRO A 802 19.71 -28.52 11.76
N TYR A 803 18.73 -29.07 12.47
CA TYR A 803 17.33 -28.71 12.31
C TYR A 803 17.01 -27.33 12.91
N LYS A 804 17.85 -26.80 13.81
CA LYS A 804 17.74 -25.45 14.38
C LYS A 804 18.37 -24.38 13.48
N ASP A 805 19.15 -24.78 12.46
CA ASP A 805 19.84 -23.84 11.61
C ASP A 805 18.83 -22.96 10.83
N VAL A 806 19.05 -21.65 10.85
CA VAL A 806 18.27 -20.66 10.10
C VAL A 806 18.73 -20.58 8.63
N ILE A 807 19.96 -21.06 8.32
CA ILE A 807 20.48 -21.12 6.95
C ILE A 807 19.69 -22.15 6.15
N GLY A 808 19.35 -21.78 4.93
CA GLY A 808 18.51 -22.61 4.08
C GLY A 808 17.01 -22.45 4.34
N LYS A 809 16.58 -21.70 5.34
CA LYS A 809 15.19 -21.40 5.66
C LYS A 809 14.78 -20.04 5.09
N PRO A 810 13.46 -19.79 4.90
CA PRO A 810 12.96 -18.47 4.57
C PRO A 810 13.26 -17.44 5.66
N TRP A 811 13.35 -16.18 5.27
CA TRP A 811 13.42 -15.08 6.25
C TRP A 811 12.17 -15.07 7.15
N ASN A 812 12.35 -14.85 8.44
CA ASN A 812 11.29 -14.93 9.46
C ASN A 812 10.61 -16.32 9.56
N GLN A 813 11.35 -17.39 9.26
CA GLN A 813 10.89 -18.74 9.58
C GLN A 813 10.65 -18.85 11.08
N GLN A 814 9.45 -19.29 11.46
CA GLN A 814 9.11 -19.54 12.85
C GLN A 814 9.67 -20.90 13.30
N PHE A 815 10.13 -20.94 14.54
CA PHE A 815 10.58 -22.16 15.21
C PHE A 815 9.72 -22.42 16.43
N GLY A 816 9.53 -23.68 16.77
CA GLY A 816 8.73 -24.09 17.92
C GLY A 816 8.69 -25.60 18.08
N TYR A 817 7.92 -26.05 19.04
CA TYR A 817 7.77 -27.46 19.37
C TYR A 817 6.76 -28.17 18.46
N ILE A 818 6.96 -29.48 18.27
CA ILE A 818 5.96 -30.35 17.64
C ILE A 818 5.02 -30.84 18.73
N ALA A 819 3.77 -30.38 18.74
CA ALA A 819 2.74 -30.86 19.64
C ALA A 819 2.20 -32.23 19.22
N LEU A 820 2.16 -33.17 20.16
CA LEU A 820 1.67 -34.55 19.96
C LEU A 820 0.21 -34.74 20.43
N GLY A 821 -0.40 -33.71 20.99
CA GLY A 821 -1.73 -33.69 21.57
C GLY A 821 -1.69 -33.35 23.07
N TYR A 822 -2.67 -33.81 23.83
CA TYR A 822 -2.79 -33.54 25.27
C TYR A 822 -2.41 -34.76 26.09
N PHE A 823 -1.81 -34.53 27.26
CA PHE A 823 -1.64 -35.59 28.29
C PHE A 823 -3.03 -36.08 28.76
N ARG A 824 -3.18 -37.39 28.81
CA ARG A 824 -4.46 -38.02 29.16
C ARG A 824 -4.48 -38.59 30.58
N THR A 825 -3.31 -38.94 31.11
CA THR A 825 -3.15 -39.52 32.44
C THR A 825 -1.85 -39.05 33.10
N GLU A 826 -1.80 -39.08 34.42
CA GLU A 826 -0.56 -38.82 35.21
C GLU A 826 0.53 -39.83 34.88
N SER A 827 0.19 -41.08 34.63
CA SER A 827 1.15 -42.11 34.22
C SER A 827 1.80 -41.77 32.85
N GLU A 828 1.06 -41.14 31.94
CA GLU A 828 1.62 -40.70 30.68
C GLU A 828 2.62 -39.55 30.88
N ILE A 829 2.34 -38.64 31.81
CA ILE A 829 3.28 -37.53 32.14
C ILE A 829 4.59 -38.13 32.71
N GLN A 830 4.48 -39.04 33.67
CA GLN A 830 5.62 -39.67 34.33
C GLN A 830 6.53 -40.50 33.37
N ASN A 831 5.93 -41.12 32.36
CA ASN A 831 6.62 -41.96 31.35
C ASN A 831 7.04 -41.21 30.09
N SER A 832 6.79 -39.91 30.00
CA SER A 832 7.19 -39.04 28.87
C SER A 832 8.50 -38.32 29.19
N PRO A 833 9.25 -37.86 28.17
CA PRO A 833 10.34 -36.90 28.36
C PRO A 833 9.88 -35.71 29.22
N LYS A 834 10.77 -35.21 30.06
CA LYS A 834 10.48 -34.05 30.91
C LYS A 834 10.05 -32.88 30.03
N GLN A 835 8.85 -32.38 30.29
CA GLN A 835 8.27 -31.25 29.52
C GLN A 835 8.62 -29.90 30.16
N ILE A 836 8.23 -28.81 29.50
CA ILE A 836 8.41 -27.45 29.98
C ILE A 836 7.55 -27.24 31.23
N GLY A 837 8.10 -26.62 32.26
CA GLY A 837 7.37 -26.37 33.50
C GLY A 837 6.91 -27.66 34.21
N ASN A 838 5.67 -27.63 34.71
CA ASN A 838 5.02 -28.77 35.41
C ASN A 838 3.68 -29.10 34.73
N PRO A 839 3.67 -29.88 33.66
CA PRO A 839 2.46 -30.18 32.93
C PRO A 839 1.50 -31.03 33.77
N ARG A 840 0.21 -30.89 33.53
CA ARG A 840 -0.89 -31.68 34.11
C ARG A 840 -1.69 -32.35 33.00
N VAL A 841 -2.57 -33.24 33.39
CA VAL A 841 -3.51 -33.87 32.46
C VAL A 841 -4.33 -32.78 31.73
N GLY A 842 -4.37 -32.83 30.41
CA GLY A 842 -4.98 -31.79 29.55
C GLY A 842 -4.04 -30.72 29.04
N ASP A 843 -2.80 -30.66 29.52
CA ASP A 843 -1.77 -29.80 28.94
C ASP A 843 -1.16 -30.43 27.69
N LEU A 844 -0.53 -29.61 26.85
CA LEU A 844 0.13 -30.05 25.63
C LEU A 844 1.30 -31.01 25.93
N LYS A 845 1.47 -32.00 25.07
CA LYS A 845 2.60 -32.90 25.05
C LYS A 845 3.47 -32.60 23.85
N TYR A 846 4.75 -32.33 24.07
CA TYR A 846 5.70 -32.01 23.00
C TYR A 846 6.65 -33.17 22.74
N LYS A 847 7.13 -33.22 21.51
CA LYS A 847 8.08 -34.21 21.03
C LYS A 847 9.49 -33.81 21.43
N ASP A 848 10.20 -34.70 22.07
CA ASP A 848 11.66 -34.69 22.24
C ASP A 848 12.27 -35.04 20.87
N ILE A 849 12.97 -34.09 20.26
CA ILE A 849 13.53 -34.21 18.89
C ILE A 849 14.93 -34.78 18.92
N ASN A 850 15.75 -34.37 19.91
CA ASN A 850 17.13 -34.78 20.04
C ASN A 850 17.26 -36.13 20.79
N GLY A 851 16.23 -36.55 21.54
CA GLY A 851 16.16 -37.82 22.23
C GLY A 851 16.92 -37.85 23.57
N ASP A 852 17.13 -36.70 24.18
CA ASP A 852 17.89 -36.58 25.44
C ASP A 852 17.02 -36.78 26.70
N GLY A 853 15.71 -36.97 26.54
CA GLY A 853 14.74 -37.16 27.61
C GLY A 853 14.21 -35.87 28.23
N ILE A 854 14.53 -34.69 27.66
CA ILE A 854 14.07 -33.38 28.12
C ILE A 854 13.57 -32.60 26.93
N VAL A 855 12.37 -32.01 27.02
CA VAL A 855 11.88 -31.07 26.03
C VAL A 855 12.26 -29.65 26.43
N ASP A 856 13.20 -29.08 25.69
CA ASP A 856 13.69 -27.73 25.89
C ASP A 856 13.94 -26.98 24.56
N THR A 857 14.66 -25.88 24.60
CA THR A 857 14.93 -25.08 23.38
C THR A 857 15.72 -25.83 22.32
N ASP A 858 16.36 -26.95 22.65
CA ASP A 858 17.07 -27.79 21.69
C ASP A 858 16.11 -28.64 20.82
N ASP A 859 14.83 -28.74 21.21
CA ASP A 859 13.78 -29.37 20.41
C ASP A 859 13.03 -28.42 19.48
N TYR A 860 13.45 -27.16 19.41
CA TYR A 860 12.85 -26.21 18.46
C TYR A 860 13.20 -26.59 17.03
N VAL A 861 12.17 -26.79 16.22
CA VAL A 861 12.27 -27.05 14.77
C VAL A 861 11.55 -25.98 13.98
N ALA A 862 11.87 -25.86 12.71
CA ALA A 862 11.12 -24.96 11.82
C ALA A 862 9.68 -25.45 11.68
N ILE A 863 8.71 -24.62 12.06
CA ILE A 863 7.28 -24.92 12.00
C ILE A 863 6.55 -23.93 11.09
N GLY A 864 5.55 -24.42 10.34
CA GLY A 864 4.71 -23.58 9.48
C GLY A 864 5.44 -22.90 8.33
N ARG A 865 4.83 -21.84 7.85
CA ARG A 865 5.34 -20.92 6.83
C ARG A 865 5.56 -19.55 7.47
N THR A 866 6.10 -18.62 6.69
CA THR A 866 6.25 -17.24 7.16
C THR A 866 4.92 -16.50 7.17
N ALA A 867 4.85 -15.37 7.87
CA ALA A 867 3.69 -14.48 7.88
C ALA A 867 3.52 -13.68 6.56
N ILE A 868 4.54 -13.69 5.68
CA ILE A 868 4.44 -13.10 4.35
C ILE A 868 4.05 -14.21 3.37
N PRO A 869 2.95 -14.06 2.61
CA PRO A 869 2.46 -15.11 1.73
C PRO A 869 3.42 -15.41 0.57
N GLU A 870 3.67 -16.69 0.32
CA GLU A 870 4.45 -17.15 -0.84
C GLU A 870 3.60 -17.15 -2.13
N ILE A 871 2.28 -17.33 -2.02
CA ILE A 871 1.34 -17.37 -3.14
C ILE A 871 0.42 -16.16 -3.05
N ASN A 872 0.32 -15.40 -4.14
CA ASN A 872 -0.61 -14.30 -4.30
C ASN A 872 -1.30 -14.44 -5.66
N TYR A 873 -2.62 -14.34 -5.68
CA TYR A 873 -3.39 -14.44 -6.90
C TYR A 873 -4.60 -13.51 -6.88
N GLY A 874 -5.07 -13.16 -8.05
CA GLY A 874 -6.30 -12.43 -8.21
C GLY A 874 -6.92 -12.71 -9.56
N PHE A 875 -8.25 -12.69 -9.63
CA PHE A 875 -8.99 -12.84 -10.87
C PHE A 875 -10.32 -12.09 -10.80
N GLY A 876 -10.78 -11.64 -11.96
CA GLY A 876 -12.01 -10.91 -12.02
C GLY A 876 -12.48 -10.67 -13.45
N ALA A 877 -13.69 -10.14 -13.57
CA ALA A 877 -14.28 -9.80 -14.84
C ALA A 877 -14.98 -8.45 -14.80
N ASN A 878 -15.00 -7.78 -15.95
CA ASN A 878 -15.86 -6.63 -16.20
C ASN A 878 -16.74 -6.98 -17.41
N ILE A 879 -18.03 -6.79 -17.25
CA ILE A 879 -19.04 -7.12 -18.25
C ILE A 879 -19.88 -5.86 -18.46
N SER A 880 -19.95 -5.37 -19.68
CA SER A 880 -20.82 -4.24 -20.04
C SER A 880 -21.90 -4.73 -21.01
N TYR A 881 -23.13 -4.37 -20.72
CA TYR A 881 -24.29 -4.62 -21.57
C TYR A 881 -25.09 -3.33 -21.75
N LYS A 882 -25.02 -2.73 -22.96
CA LYS A 882 -25.59 -1.42 -23.25
C LYS A 882 -25.09 -0.37 -22.23
N ASP A 883 -26.01 0.20 -21.45
CA ASP A 883 -25.74 1.23 -20.46
C ASP A 883 -25.42 0.68 -19.06
N PHE A 884 -25.49 -0.65 -18.86
CA PHE A 884 -25.14 -1.30 -17.62
C PHE A 884 -23.73 -1.87 -17.67
N ASP A 885 -23.04 -1.79 -16.55
CA ASP A 885 -21.74 -2.46 -16.32
C ASP A 885 -21.69 -3.15 -14.97
N VAL A 886 -21.07 -4.31 -14.95
CA VAL A 886 -20.81 -5.11 -13.75
C VAL A 886 -19.34 -5.46 -13.71
N ALA A 887 -18.70 -5.23 -12.57
CA ALA A 887 -17.32 -5.60 -12.32
C ALA A 887 -17.21 -6.37 -11.02
N PHE A 888 -16.38 -7.41 -10.99
CA PHE A 888 -15.99 -8.09 -9.76
C PHE A 888 -14.54 -8.54 -9.80
N PHE A 889 -13.93 -8.61 -8.61
CA PHE A 889 -12.54 -9.04 -8.48
C PHE A 889 -12.32 -9.81 -7.19
N PHE A 890 -11.72 -10.99 -7.31
CA PHE A 890 -11.28 -11.83 -6.21
C PHE A 890 -9.78 -11.68 -5.98
N GLN A 891 -9.38 -11.63 -4.72
CA GLN A 891 -8.00 -11.69 -4.24
C GLN A 891 -7.82 -12.94 -3.40
N GLY A 892 -6.66 -13.60 -3.50
CA GLY A 892 -6.30 -14.68 -2.62
C GLY A 892 -4.82 -14.71 -2.29
N ILE A 893 -4.52 -15.24 -1.10
CA ILE A 893 -3.16 -15.54 -0.65
C ILE A 893 -3.08 -17.00 -0.19
N GLY A 894 -1.90 -17.58 -0.29
CA GLY A 894 -1.65 -18.95 0.14
C GLY A 894 -0.22 -19.14 0.67
N ASN A 895 0.02 -20.28 1.28
CA ASN A 895 1.30 -20.61 1.90
C ASN A 895 1.70 -19.53 2.94
N VAL A 896 0.79 -19.21 3.86
CA VAL A 896 0.99 -18.23 4.92
C VAL A 896 0.52 -18.80 6.24
N THR A 897 1.34 -18.67 7.27
CA THR A 897 1.04 -19.16 8.62
C THR A 897 0.98 -17.99 9.58
N GLY A 898 -0.02 -18.02 10.46
CA GLY A 898 -0.07 -17.22 11.68
C GLY A 898 0.04 -18.11 12.90
N PHE A 899 0.25 -17.49 14.05
CA PHE A 899 0.22 -18.14 15.34
C PHE A 899 -0.82 -17.47 16.22
N ILE A 900 -1.59 -18.25 16.93
CA ILE A 900 -2.53 -17.77 17.94
C ILE A 900 -1.91 -18.00 19.32
N GLY A 901 -2.05 -17.02 20.19
CA GLY A 901 -1.48 -17.07 21.54
C GLY A 901 -1.86 -15.83 22.34
N GLY A 902 -1.27 -15.69 23.51
CA GLY A 902 -1.54 -14.58 24.40
C GLY A 902 -2.71 -14.81 25.34
N GLU A 903 -2.98 -13.83 26.17
CA GLU A 903 -3.89 -13.91 27.32
C GLU A 903 -5.33 -14.22 26.96
N THR A 904 -5.77 -13.78 25.78
CA THR A 904 -7.13 -14.05 25.28
C THR A 904 -7.35 -15.49 24.82
N ILE A 905 -6.30 -16.32 24.79
CA ILE A 905 -6.34 -17.74 24.45
C ILE A 905 -6.16 -18.62 25.67
N ASP A 906 -5.31 -18.24 26.63
CA ASP A 906 -4.91 -19.13 27.73
C ASP A 906 -5.22 -18.62 29.14
N MET A 907 -5.84 -17.47 29.31
CA MET A 907 -6.12 -16.83 30.61
C MET A 907 -4.88 -16.50 31.44
N SER A 908 -3.70 -16.55 30.87
CA SER A 908 -2.44 -16.66 31.60
C SER A 908 -1.72 -15.32 31.77
N ASP A 909 -2.42 -14.22 31.99
CA ASP A 909 -1.76 -13.01 32.46
C ASP A 909 -1.15 -13.25 33.83
N THR A 910 0.12 -12.89 34.00
CA THR A 910 0.87 -12.99 35.24
C THR A 910 0.22 -12.19 36.40
N ASN A 911 -0.70 -11.26 36.08
CA ASN A 911 -1.51 -10.49 37.03
C ASN A 911 -2.98 -11.00 37.18
N GLN A 912 -3.34 -12.05 36.58
CA GLN A 912 -4.07 -13.23 36.95
C GLN A 912 -5.59 -13.25 37.05
N LEU A 913 -6.30 -12.18 37.21
CA LEU A 913 -7.75 -12.32 37.49
C LEU A 913 -8.65 -11.64 36.47
N PHE A 914 -8.10 -11.07 35.39
CA PHE A 914 -8.84 -10.04 34.67
C PHE A 914 -8.67 -10.03 33.16
N SER A 915 -8.18 -11.14 32.54
CA SER A 915 -8.16 -11.25 31.09
C SER A 915 -9.34 -12.08 30.60
N ASN A 916 -10.21 -11.45 29.79
CA ASN A 916 -11.25 -12.17 29.07
C ASN A 916 -10.63 -13.03 27.97
N VAL A 917 -11.34 -14.06 27.53
CA VAL A 917 -10.90 -14.94 26.43
C VAL A 917 -11.85 -14.87 25.25
N TYR A 918 -11.40 -15.33 24.09
CA TYR A 918 -12.31 -15.53 22.96
C TYR A 918 -13.42 -16.55 23.33
N GLN A 919 -14.65 -16.29 22.90
CA GLN A 919 -15.78 -17.19 23.10
C GLN A 919 -15.48 -18.62 22.60
N ASP A 920 -14.74 -18.76 21.49
CA ASP A 920 -14.34 -20.06 20.97
C ASP A 920 -13.44 -20.84 21.94
N VAL A 921 -12.61 -20.13 22.72
CA VAL A 921 -11.80 -20.74 23.80
C VAL A 921 -12.70 -21.18 24.95
N ALA A 922 -13.54 -20.26 25.45
CA ALA A 922 -14.46 -20.55 26.57
C ALA A 922 -15.38 -21.74 26.30
N LEU A 923 -15.74 -22.00 25.05
CA LEU A 923 -16.59 -23.11 24.66
C LEU A 923 -15.85 -24.40 24.29
N ASN A 924 -14.53 -24.34 23.97
CA ASN A 924 -13.80 -25.46 23.37
C ASN A 924 -12.45 -25.77 24.02
N TYR A 925 -12.24 -25.40 25.29
CA TYR A 925 -11.08 -25.82 26.07
C TYR A 925 -11.20 -27.26 26.55
N TRP A 926 -10.06 -27.88 26.89
CA TRP A 926 -9.95 -29.25 27.38
C TRP A 926 -10.61 -29.42 28.74
N ARG A 927 -11.37 -30.49 28.84
CA ARG A 927 -12.01 -30.99 30.07
C ARG A 927 -11.99 -32.53 30.05
N PRO A 928 -12.10 -33.20 31.19
CA PRO A 928 -12.15 -34.67 31.23
C PRO A 928 -13.25 -35.27 30.34
N ASP A 929 -14.39 -34.63 30.24
CA ASP A 929 -15.53 -35.01 29.35
C ASP A 929 -15.30 -34.58 27.89
N ARG A 930 -14.26 -33.78 27.58
CA ARG A 930 -13.91 -33.29 26.24
C ARG A 930 -12.41 -33.47 25.98
N PRO A 931 -11.90 -34.71 25.92
CA PRO A 931 -10.48 -34.99 25.85
C PRO A 931 -9.81 -34.63 24.51
N ASN A 932 -10.58 -34.35 23.45
CA ASN A 932 -10.14 -33.93 22.12
C ASN A 932 -10.56 -32.47 21.82
N ALA A 933 -10.55 -31.61 22.80
CA ALA A 933 -10.91 -30.21 22.68
C ALA A 933 -9.94 -29.48 21.71
N LYS A 934 -10.39 -28.33 21.23
CA LYS A 934 -9.59 -27.50 20.33
C LYS A 934 -8.46 -26.77 21.03
N TYR A 935 -8.66 -26.39 22.29
CA TYR A 935 -7.68 -25.68 23.12
C TYR A 935 -7.27 -26.52 24.31
N PRO A 936 -6.05 -26.35 24.85
CA PRO A 936 -5.59 -27.11 26.02
C PRO A 936 -6.39 -26.77 27.27
N ARG A 937 -6.09 -27.44 28.36
CA ARG A 937 -6.58 -27.13 29.70
C ARG A 937 -6.23 -25.68 30.07
N LEU A 938 -7.22 -24.96 30.58
CA LEU A 938 -7.03 -23.61 31.10
C LEU A 938 -6.52 -23.65 32.55
N ALA A 939 -5.66 -22.73 32.93
CA ALA A 939 -5.10 -22.61 34.27
C ALA A 939 -5.04 -21.15 34.69
N ILE A 940 -5.49 -20.82 35.89
CA ILE A 940 -5.49 -19.47 36.45
C ILE A 940 -4.07 -18.87 36.52
N SER A 941 -3.07 -19.67 36.88
CA SER A 941 -1.66 -19.25 36.94
C SER A 941 -0.94 -19.37 35.60
N GLY A 942 -1.68 -19.73 34.53
CA GLY A 942 -1.11 -20.10 33.26
C GLY A 942 -0.37 -21.44 33.27
N SER A 943 -0.08 -21.93 32.08
CA SER A 943 0.80 -23.10 31.87
C SER A 943 1.93 -22.70 30.93
N GLU A 944 3.16 -22.65 31.40
CA GLU A 944 4.34 -22.38 30.56
C GLU A 944 4.39 -23.34 29.36
N ASN A 945 3.96 -24.59 29.63
CA ASN A 945 3.89 -25.62 28.60
C ASN A 945 2.90 -25.26 27.49
N ASN A 946 1.70 -24.82 27.82
CA ASN A 946 0.65 -24.52 26.83
C ASN A 946 0.93 -23.23 26.04
N LYS A 947 1.73 -22.30 26.61
CA LYS A 947 2.12 -21.03 25.95
C LYS A 947 3.25 -21.19 24.95
N ALA A 948 4.00 -22.27 25.02
CA ALA A 948 5.18 -22.43 24.19
C ALA A 948 4.84 -22.45 22.70
N PRO A 949 5.61 -21.72 21.85
CA PRO A 949 5.42 -21.73 20.41
C PRO A 949 5.42 -23.16 19.87
N SER A 950 4.36 -23.56 19.18
CA SER A 950 4.21 -24.95 18.76
C SER A 950 3.31 -25.11 17.53
N THR A 951 3.31 -26.30 16.98
CA THR A 951 2.39 -26.66 15.89
C THR A 951 0.93 -26.62 16.29
N HIS A 952 0.62 -26.65 17.59
CA HIS A 952 -0.75 -26.51 18.10
C HIS A 952 -1.29 -25.09 17.90
N ASN A 953 -0.45 -24.07 18.12
CA ASN A 953 -0.82 -22.66 18.01
C ASN A 953 -0.76 -22.16 16.57
N GLN A 954 -0.33 -23.01 15.65
CA GLN A 954 -0.18 -22.67 14.25
C GLN A 954 -1.55 -22.65 13.54
N VAL A 955 -1.81 -21.61 12.76
CA VAL A 955 -3.03 -21.45 11.97
C VAL A 955 -2.70 -21.13 10.50
N ASP A 956 -3.50 -21.72 9.60
CA ASP A 956 -3.45 -21.40 8.18
C ASP A 956 -4.23 -20.10 7.92
N LYS A 957 -3.54 -19.03 7.59
CA LYS A 957 -4.11 -17.71 7.28
C LYS A 957 -4.39 -17.52 5.79
N SER A 958 -4.31 -18.56 4.99
CA SER A 958 -4.68 -18.53 3.57
C SER A 958 -6.17 -18.16 3.42
N PHE A 959 -6.45 -17.32 2.43
CA PHE A 959 -7.83 -16.94 2.13
C PHE A 959 -8.04 -16.66 0.63
N MET A 960 -9.30 -16.64 0.24
CA MET A 960 -9.81 -16.03 -0.98
C MET A 960 -10.93 -15.05 -0.61
N ARG A 961 -10.91 -13.86 -1.20
CA ARG A 961 -11.84 -12.77 -0.85
C ARG A 961 -12.42 -12.13 -2.11
N LEU A 962 -13.74 -11.87 -2.12
CA LEU A 962 -14.35 -10.96 -3.07
C LEU A 962 -13.91 -9.53 -2.69
N LYS A 963 -12.79 -9.09 -3.29
CA LYS A 963 -12.10 -7.83 -2.95
C LYS A 963 -12.91 -6.62 -3.37
N SER A 964 -13.52 -6.68 -4.56
CA SER A 964 -14.42 -5.62 -5.04
C SER A 964 -15.52 -6.18 -5.92
N ALA A 965 -16.69 -5.56 -5.84
CA ALA A 965 -17.78 -5.73 -6.78
C ALA A 965 -18.42 -4.36 -7.02
N GLU A 966 -18.83 -4.09 -8.27
CA GLU A 966 -19.46 -2.84 -8.67
C GLU A 966 -20.52 -3.10 -9.72
N ILE A 967 -21.64 -2.41 -9.62
CA ILE A 967 -22.68 -2.38 -10.63
C ILE A 967 -22.92 -0.91 -10.98
N GLY A 968 -22.83 -0.57 -12.26
CA GLY A 968 -23.00 0.77 -12.77
C GLY A 968 -24.11 0.87 -13.82
N TYR A 969 -24.71 2.05 -13.89
CA TYR A 969 -25.65 2.44 -14.93
C TYR A 969 -25.30 3.83 -15.46
N THR A 970 -25.05 3.91 -16.75
CA THR A 970 -24.75 5.16 -17.44
C THR A 970 -26.02 5.70 -18.10
N LEU A 971 -26.38 6.95 -17.84
CA LEU A 971 -27.56 7.55 -18.48
C LEU A 971 -27.37 7.64 -20.00
N PRO A 972 -28.43 7.38 -20.79
CA PRO A 972 -28.40 7.54 -22.24
C PRO A 972 -27.95 8.95 -22.66
N LYS A 973 -27.13 9.03 -23.68
CA LYS A 973 -26.56 10.30 -24.17
C LYS A 973 -27.59 11.38 -24.43
N GLU A 974 -28.77 11.00 -24.93
CA GLU A 974 -29.88 11.93 -25.20
C GLU A 974 -30.39 12.61 -23.92
N VAL A 975 -30.47 11.87 -22.82
CA VAL A 975 -30.88 12.42 -21.51
C VAL A 975 -29.80 13.37 -20.99
N CYS A 976 -28.53 12.94 -21.04
CA CYS A 976 -27.41 13.77 -20.63
C CYS A 976 -27.33 15.08 -21.43
N HIS A 977 -27.52 15.03 -22.73
CA HIS A 977 -27.51 16.21 -23.59
C HIS A 977 -28.62 17.22 -23.24
N LYS A 978 -29.84 16.75 -22.92
CA LYS A 978 -30.93 17.62 -22.44
C LYS A 978 -30.59 18.32 -21.13
N MET A 979 -29.72 17.72 -20.30
CA MET A 979 -29.23 18.28 -19.03
C MET A 979 -28.00 19.18 -19.21
N GLY A 980 -27.46 19.33 -20.42
CA GLY A 980 -26.20 20.04 -20.68
C GLY A 980 -24.98 19.34 -20.17
N ILE A 981 -25.06 18.03 -19.87
CA ILE A 981 -24.01 17.21 -19.30
C ILE A 981 -23.57 16.15 -20.32
N SER A 982 -22.31 15.85 -20.42
CA SER A 982 -21.80 14.88 -21.38
C SER A 982 -21.97 13.41 -20.94
N LEU A 983 -21.92 13.13 -19.63
CA LEU A 983 -22.05 11.79 -19.08
C LEU A 983 -22.49 11.86 -17.61
N VAL A 984 -23.45 11.02 -17.24
CA VAL A 984 -23.81 10.74 -15.84
C VAL A 984 -23.83 9.24 -15.64
N ARG A 985 -23.11 8.76 -14.62
CA ARG A 985 -23.10 7.34 -14.24
C ARG A 985 -23.41 7.21 -12.75
N PHE A 986 -24.39 6.37 -12.43
CA PHE A 986 -24.69 5.92 -11.07
C PHE A 986 -24.07 4.56 -10.85
N TYR A 987 -23.57 4.30 -9.65
CA TYR A 987 -23.00 3.00 -9.33
C TYR A 987 -23.14 2.68 -7.84
N VAL A 988 -23.15 1.38 -7.57
CA VAL A 988 -23.04 0.80 -6.23
C VAL A 988 -21.82 -0.11 -6.23
N SER A 989 -20.93 0.10 -5.28
CA SER A 989 -19.72 -0.70 -5.15
C SER A 989 -19.55 -1.20 -3.72
N GLY A 990 -18.88 -2.33 -3.57
CA GLY A 990 -18.51 -2.88 -2.28
C GLY A 990 -17.08 -3.43 -2.30
N THR A 991 -16.42 -3.37 -1.15
CA THR A 991 -15.06 -3.89 -0.97
C THR A 991 -15.02 -4.89 0.16
N ASN A 992 -14.15 -5.92 0.06
CA ASN A 992 -13.97 -6.99 1.06
C ASN A 992 -15.28 -7.70 1.46
N LEU A 993 -16.19 -7.93 0.50
CA LEU A 993 -17.57 -8.38 0.75
C LEU A 993 -17.69 -9.80 1.30
N LEU A 994 -16.88 -10.72 0.80
CA LEU A 994 -16.91 -12.15 1.20
C LEU A 994 -15.49 -12.66 1.39
N THR A 995 -15.23 -13.36 2.49
CA THR A 995 -13.93 -13.97 2.78
C THR A 995 -14.08 -15.46 3.05
N PHE A 996 -13.37 -16.27 2.26
CA PHE A 996 -13.27 -17.73 2.40
C PHE A 996 -11.90 -18.05 3.00
N SER A 997 -11.86 -18.52 4.25
CA SER A 997 -10.65 -18.92 4.96
C SER A 997 -10.95 -20.04 5.96
N LYS A 998 -9.95 -20.86 6.27
CA LYS A 998 -10.02 -21.82 7.37
C LYS A 998 -9.95 -21.13 8.73
N PHE A 999 -9.26 -20.01 8.80
CA PHE A 999 -9.15 -19.20 10.00
C PHE A 999 -10.45 -18.45 10.29
N LYS A 1000 -10.99 -18.58 11.54
CA LYS A 1000 -12.32 -18.09 11.88
C LYS A 1000 -12.40 -17.13 13.06
N LEU A 1001 -11.30 -16.85 13.77
CA LEU A 1001 -11.35 -15.99 14.95
C LEU A 1001 -11.53 -14.51 14.60
N TRP A 1002 -10.68 -13.99 13.69
CA TRP A 1002 -10.75 -12.62 13.14
C TRP A 1002 -10.43 -12.63 11.64
N ASP A 1003 -10.26 -11.46 11.04
CA ASP A 1003 -9.92 -11.37 9.61
C ASP A 1003 -8.52 -11.98 9.36
N PRO A 1004 -8.37 -12.95 8.44
CA PRO A 1004 -7.10 -13.66 8.24
C PRO A 1004 -5.94 -12.76 7.77
N GLU A 1005 -6.21 -11.58 7.22
CA GLU A 1005 -5.20 -10.65 6.74
C GLU A 1005 -4.56 -9.81 7.88
N ILE A 1006 -5.29 -9.60 8.98
CA ILE A 1006 -4.82 -8.81 10.11
C ILE A 1006 -3.68 -9.54 10.87
N ASP A 1007 -2.63 -8.79 11.24
CA ASP A 1007 -1.49 -9.33 11.98
C ASP A 1007 -1.80 -9.42 13.49
N ASN A 1008 -1.36 -10.50 14.12
CA ASN A 1008 -1.55 -10.71 15.57
C ASN A 1008 -0.73 -9.75 16.43
N SER A 1009 0.35 -9.17 15.87
CA SER A 1009 1.20 -8.23 16.61
C SER A 1009 0.56 -6.86 16.83
N GLN A 1010 -0.62 -6.62 16.26
CA GLN A 1010 -1.33 -5.34 16.32
C GLN A 1010 -2.68 -5.41 17.05
N GLY A 1011 -3.05 -6.57 17.59
CA GLY A 1011 -4.33 -6.74 18.28
C GLY A 1011 -4.23 -7.55 19.54
#